data_5a745f839c1523bcf6cc54932b1abd63
#
_entry.id   5a745f839c1523bcf6cc54932b1abd63
#
_cell.length_a   1.000
_cell.length_b   1.000
_cell.length_c   1.000
_cell.angle_alpha   90.00
_cell.angle_beta   90.00
_cell.angle_gamma   90.00
#
_symmetry.space_group_name_H-M   'P 1'
#
loop_
_entity.id
_entity.type
_entity.pdbx_description
1 polymer ?
#
loop_
_entity_poly.entity_id
_entity_poly.type
_entity_poly.pdbx_seq_one_letter_code
_entity_poly.pdbx_strand_id
1 'polypeptide(L)'
;MSRLKIVCCLLLAWSLPLLWAQRKPDPNVGALANTRWGTMDGNVVRTVFANHGEIANWDEPAWPSGEWPKGSGHTYVDGVALIVATPIVDIHGKRYHDVVTRYREDMSTSPEGIPWGFAPLPGYFNPDVKTNIHNYPAMSNDPTTWPLTWPDQDAEWNGQWNGFFGRGKTNADLEAYFVFDDDPDEKYLYYPDPSDSSRRGLGIEVASRLFQWNQVLAQDCIFSIYFITNEGKRDYDSTYFAFHIDWGIGGHDDSADDAGSYDLDLDIAWAFDGNGYGSPNNWAPVGVAGFAFLESPGIFRDSRDNDNDGLINERRDSGPGVFLNAYPYGIDDIRAFQNFYTDREIRPHWSGDENINWDPYSDLNQNGQRDEGEPLNDDLGADGLGSNDGNYTGPDEGEGDGIPTPGEPDFDYLDKDESDQIGLTGFQVFVLHEYKMEYDEAYWNGLKSAPPPREKLVQNTNLGMFFSSGPFGLKAGDTQFYSMSLLFGEDQNQLARAKKTVQQIYNATYQFARPPDKSRLTAVPGDGRVVLYWDDKAEKSWDPFLQEHDFEGYRIYRTTDAEFSEAQVITDAYGKARFRKYIAEFDLANGIKGLHPIDIEGIKFDLGEDTGLRHYYVDTNVDNGQTYYYAVVPYDRGLATVSSTGEISGISPSEASSVIRVSAAGVVEYVDINCAVVTPRAPSAGYQPPQLAGGIEHQGPGTGHIEVELLDADALQDNATYEVIFHDTSAFALNRQAAFDCINTTSQTALLEGEQLEEGLGITPVVEGMVVHVSGDTACQVIEAETGWVKGAHSWGFRVGKNPSLSGRFVPYPADFEISFYDHIVDTSLALLFGQTATPVHFMIYNATEARTMDFLFGDKDKDGLFSPGDSVTIVVGLRLGEPLPTPRSKFKTAWTFFYDQTAGGSDRPASGDIFRARTSKPFRDGETFRFTIQGARESVSQASERLS
;
A
#
# COMPACT_ATOMS: atom_id res chain seq x y z
N MET A 1 -27.28 88.73 -31.12
CA MET A 1 -27.38 87.65 -30.09
C MET A 1 -27.42 86.23 -30.75
N SER A 2 -27.01 86.02 -31.98
CA SER A 2 -27.06 84.69 -32.67
C SER A 2 -25.69 84.10 -33.00
N ARG A 3 -24.58 84.72 -32.67
CA ARG A 3 -23.23 84.15 -32.91
C ARG A 3 -22.53 83.62 -31.63
N LEU A 4 -23.12 83.85 -30.47
CA LEU A 4 -22.55 83.41 -29.19
C LEU A 4 -23.06 82.01 -28.73
N LYS A 5 -24.18 81.53 -29.35
CA LYS A 5 -24.73 80.22 -29.00
C LYS A 5 -24.10 79.06 -29.80
N ILE A 6 -23.44 79.31 -30.93
CA ILE A 6 -22.82 78.25 -31.74
C ILE A 6 -21.40 77.93 -31.23
N VAL A 7 -20.70 78.89 -30.65
CA VAL A 7 -19.35 78.68 -30.08
C VAL A 7 -19.41 77.88 -28.74
N CYS A 8 -20.47 78.08 -27.94
CA CYS A 8 -20.65 77.25 -26.73
C CYS A 8 -21.04 75.76 -27.01
N CYS A 9 -21.77 75.49 -28.15
CA CYS A 9 -22.07 74.08 -28.47
C CYS A 9 -20.88 73.31 -29.11
N LEU A 10 -19.95 74.01 -29.72
CA LEU A 10 -18.71 73.46 -30.31
C LEU A 10 -17.61 73.18 -29.26
N LEU A 11 -17.58 73.98 -28.19
CA LEU A 11 -16.63 73.80 -27.07
C LEU A 11 -17.13 72.72 -26.07
N LEU A 12 -18.45 72.41 -26.04
CA LEU A 12 -19.01 71.30 -25.25
C LEU A 12 -18.89 69.98 -25.99
N ALA A 13 -18.64 69.89 -27.27
CA ALA A 13 -18.40 68.67 -28.04
C ALA A 13 -16.96 68.16 -27.99
N TRP A 14 -16.02 68.96 -27.47
CA TRP A 14 -14.60 68.56 -27.32
C TRP A 14 -14.17 68.26 -25.90
N SER A 15 -15.10 68.17 -24.93
CA SER A 15 -14.88 67.74 -23.56
C SER A 15 -15.74 66.63 -23.09
N LEU A 16 -16.18 65.75 -24.05
CA LEU A 16 -16.52 64.43 -23.68
C LEU A 16 -15.20 63.74 -23.38
N PRO A 17 -14.90 63.39 -22.10
CA PRO A 17 -13.89 62.36 -21.89
C PRO A 17 -14.30 61.18 -22.72
N LEU A 18 -13.37 60.58 -23.42
CA LEU A 18 -13.45 59.18 -23.80
C LEU A 18 -13.72 58.45 -22.51
N LEU A 19 -15.00 58.28 -22.17
CA LEU A 19 -15.40 57.21 -21.27
C LEU A 19 -14.95 55.93 -21.98
N TRP A 20 -13.76 55.47 -21.64
CA TRP A 20 -13.45 54.05 -21.80
C TRP A 20 -14.65 53.38 -21.16
N ALA A 21 -15.40 52.64 -21.95
CA ALA A 21 -16.45 51.80 -21.42
C ALA A 21 -15.74 50.90 -20.38
N GLN A 22 -15.86 51.22 -19.12
CA GLN A 22 -15.45 50.33 -18.07
C GLN A 22 -16.19 49.04 -18.38
N ARG A 23 -15.44 48.01 -18.70
CA ARG A 23 -15.91 46.66 -18.87
C ARG A 23 -16.81 46.36 -17.66
N LYS A 24 -18.02 45.90 -17.88
CA LYS A 24 -18.79 45.37 -16.74
C LYS A 24 -18.02 44.18 -16.22
N PRO A 25 -17.71 44.12 -14.92
CA PRO A 25 -17.07 42.92 -14.37
C PRO A 25 -17.94 41.71 -14.68
N ASP A 26 -17.38 40.74 -15.38
CA ASP A 26 -17.98 39.43 -15.49
C ASP A 26 -17.81 38.74 -14.10
N PRO A 27 -18.89 38.32 -13.46
CA PRO A 27 -18.79 37.68 -12.14
C PRO A 27 -18.13 36.29 -12.21
N ASN A 28 -17.89 35.76 -13.40
CA ASN A 28 -17.35 34.39 -13.60
C ASN A 28 -15.88 34.37 -14.01
N VAL A 29 -15.19 35.51 -14.07
CA VAL A 29 -13.78 35.60 -14.42
C VAL A 29 -12.92 35.94 -13.20
N GLY A 30 -11.63 35.70 -13.32
CA GLY A 30 -10.66 36.01 -12.29
C GLY A 30 -10.58 37.50 -11.97
N ALA A 31 -10.43 37.82 -10.71
CA ALA A 31 -10.32 39.21 -10.26
C ALA A 31 -9.36 39.31 -9.08
N LEU A 32 -8.53 40.39 -9.06
CA LEU A 32 -7.57 40.65 -7.98
C LEU A 32 -8.21 40.75 -6.58
N ALA A 33 -9.48 41.20 -6.52
CA ALA A 33 -10.24 41.25 -5.27
C ALA A 33 -10.47 39.87 -4.64
N ASN A 34 -10.32 38.81 -5.41
CA ASN A 34 -10.45 37.45 -4.97
C ASN A 34 -9.14 36.86 -4.42
N THR A 35 -8.02 37.61 -4.45
CA THR A 35 -6.74 37.10 -3.94
C THR A 35 -6.82 36.78 -2.46
N ARG A 36 -6.35 35.59 -2.11
CA ARG A 36 -6.25 35.04 -0.76
C ARG A 36 -4.88 34.42 -0.56
N TRP A 37 -4.34 34.53 0.64
CA TRP A 37 -3.08 33.92 1.02
C TRP A 37 -3.32 32.82 2.03
N GLY A 38 -2.83 31.62 1.73
CA GLY A 38 -2.84 30.47 2.62
C GLY A 38 -1.43 30.12 3.09
N THR A 39 -1.35 29.17 3.98
CA THR A 39 -0.07 28.61 4.44
C THR A 39 -0.10 27.11 4.34
N MET A 40 0.82 26.54 3.57
CA MET A 40 1.11 25.11 3.60
C MET A 40 2.02 24.83 4.78
N ASP A 41 1.55 24.01 5.74
CA ASP A 41 2.27 23.67 6.98
C ASP A 41 1.94 22.25 7.50
N GLY A 42 1.48 21.38 6.62
CA GLY A 42 1.07 20.00 6.90
C GLY A 42 2.22 19.04 7.17
N ASN A 43 3.47 19.44 6.85
CA ASN A 43 4.67 18.61 7.08
C ASN A 43 5.83 19.46 7.65
N VAL A 44 7.08 19.09 7.43
CA VAL A 44 8.25 19.83 7.92
C VAL A 44 8.63 21.02 7.03
N VAL A 45 7.96 21.21 5.89
CA VAL A 45 8.08 22.43 5.05
C VAL A 45 6.94 23.37 5.40
N ARG A 46 7.24 24.66 5.53
CA ARG A 46 6.24 25.68 5.79
C ARG A 46 6.41 26.87 4.85
N THR A 47 5.37 27.22 4.10
CA THR A 47 5.40 28.34 3.18
C THR A 47 4.03 28.95 2.96
N VAL A 48 3.98 30.25 2.66
CA VAL A 48 2.76 30.88 2.16
C VAL A 48 2.55 30.56 0.69
N PHE A 49 1.31 30.67 0.24
CA PHE A 49 0.94 30.61 -1.17
C PHE A 49 -0.27 31.51 -1.44
N ALA A 50 -0.41 31.97 -2.67
CA ALA A 50 -1.58 32.73 -3.13
C ALA A 50 -2.45 31.88 -4.06
N ASN A 51 -3.76 32.09 -4.03
CA ASN A 51 -4.70 31.39 -4.91
C ASN A 51 -4.70 31.89 -6.38
N HIS A 52 -3.66 32.58 -6.80
CA HIS A 52 -3.31 32.86 -8.18
C HIS A 52 -2.03 32.16 -8.64
N GLY A 53 -1.53 31.19 -7.84
CA GLY A 53 -0.45 30.30 -8.20
C GLY A 53 0.96 30.69 -7.70
N GLU A 54 1.13 31.82 -7.00
CA GLU A 54 2.41 32.19 -6.39
C GLU A 54 2.66 31.33 -5.13
N ILE A 55 3.85 30.74 -5.01
CA ILE A 55 4.32 29.97 -3.86
C ILE A 55 5.51 30.70 -3.25
N ALA A 56 5.56 30.79 -1.93
CA ALA A 56 6.47 31.58 -1.12
C ALA A 56 6.30 33.11 -1.32
N ASN A 57 6.68 33.88 -0.34
CA ASN A 57 6.71 35.33 -0.39
C ASN A 57 7.43 35.88 0.85
N TRP A 58 8.50 36.63 0.65
CA TRP A 58 9.31 37.19 1.72
C TRP A 58 8.88 38.61 2.15
N ASP A 59 8.03 39.30 1.41
CA ASP A 59 7.67 40.71 1.62
C ASP A 59 7.17 41.03 3.03
N GLU A 60 6.49 40.06 3.65
CA GLU A 60 5.95 40.22 5.00
C GLU A 60 6.80 39.43 6.01
N PRO A 61 7.52 40.07 6.92
CA PRO A 61 8.46 39.38 7.81
C PRO A 61 7.85 38.29 8.71
N ALA A 62 6.54 38.26 8.84
CA ALA A 62 5.82 37.22 9.59
C ALA A 62 5.42 36.01 8.74
N TRP A 63 5.60 36.09 7.42
CA TRP A 63 5.22 35.02 6.52
C TRP A 63 6.35 34.00 6.36
N PRO A 64 6.04 32.71 6.44
CA PRO A 64 7.03 31.67 6.11
C PRO A 64 7.24 31.64 4.59
N SER A 65 8.49 31.75 4.15
CA SER A 65 8.85 31.74 2.74
C SER A 65 9.78 30.56 2.46
N GLY A 66 9.22 29.40 2.13
CA GLY A 66 9.99 28.17 1.97
C GLY A 66 10.79 27.82 3.22
N GLU A 67 10.17 27.91 4.40
CA GLU A 67 10.83 27.58 5.68
C GLU A 67 11.03 26.08 5.80
N TRP A 68 12.26 25.66 6.05
CA TRP A 68 12.63 24.29 6.27
C TRP A 68 13.84 24.16 7.24
N PRO A 69 13.81 23.29 8.29
CA PRO A 69 12.61 22.63 8.81
C PRO A 69 11.62 23.61 9.45
N LYS A 70 10.33 23.30 9.43
CA LYS A 70 9.25 24.11 10.03
C LYS A 70 9.57 24.51 11.48
N GLY A 71 9.44 25.80 11.78
CA GLY A 71 9.71 26.37 13.09
C GLY A 71 11.17 26.75 13.33
N SER A 72 12.07 26.52 12.37
CA SER A 72 13.48 26.91 12.46
C SER A 72 13.71 28.40 12.20
N GLY A 73 12.85 29.02 11.38
CA GLY A 73 13.05 30.35 10.83
C GLY A 73 14.05 30.38 9.68
N HIS A 74 14.49 29.21 9.18
CA HIS A 74 15.39 29.08 8.05
C HIS A 74 14.60 29.08 6.75
N THR A 75 14.79 30.07 5.89
CA THR A 75 14.07 30.20 4.61
C THR A 75 14.97 29.95 3.42
N TYR A 76 14.40 29.49 2.33
CA TYR A 76 15.12 29.00 1.15
C TYR A 76 14.56 29.52 -0.17
N VAL A 77 13.32 29.99 -0.21
CA VAL A 77 12.62 30.37 -1.44
C VAL A 77 11.95 31.71 -1.23
N ASP A 78 12.27 32.67 -2.09
CA ASP A 78 11.66 33.99 -2.05
C ASP A 78 10.37 34.06 -2.88
N GLY A 79 10.26 33.25 -3.94
CA GLY A 79 9.01 33.13 -4.68
C GLY A 79 9.08 32.21 -5.89
N VAL A 80 7.96 31.56 -6.21
CA VAL A 80 7.76 30.73 -7.42
C VAL A 80 6.48 31.19 -8.10
N ALA A 81 6.54 31.53 -9.37
CA ALA A 81 5.37 31.93 -10.17
C ALA A 81 5.24 31.11 -11.45
N LEU A 82 4.03 30.61 -11.71
CA LEU A 82 3.69 29.91 -12.95
C LEU A 82 3.70 30.89 -14.13
N ILE A 83 4.18 30.46 -15.28
CA ILE A 83 4.19 31.20 -16.55
C ILE A 83 3.53 30.33 -17.63
N VAL A 84 2.64 30.96 -18.41
CA VAL A 84 2.16 30.42 -19.69
C VAL A 84 2.54 31.43 -20.78
N ALA A 85 3.27 30.99 -21.78
CA ALA A 85 3.75 31.84 -22.82
C ALA A 85 3.45 31.29 -24.22
N THR A 86 2.94 32.13 -25.15
CA THR A 86 2.62 31.73 -26.52
C THR A 86 2.69 32.87 -27.49
N PRO A 87 3.02 32.64 -28.81
CA PRO A 87 2.90 33.66 -29.84
C PRO A 87 1.45 33.98 -30.14
N ILE A 88 1.13 35.27 -30.23
CA ILE A 88 -0.21 35.74 -30.58
C ILE A 88 -0.15 36.73 -31.74
N VAL A 89 -1.29 36.93 -32.41
CA VAL A 89 -1.50 37.98 -33.38
C VAL A 89 -2.66 38.85 -32.95
N ASP A 90 -2.39 40.15 -32.72
CA ASP A 90 -3.43 41.08 -32.26
C ASP A 90 -4.47 41.40 -33.39
N ILE A 91 -5.49 42.15 -33.03
CA ILE A 91 -6.55 42.54 -33.98
C ILE A 91 -6.04 43.40 -35.17
N HIS A 92 -4.85 43.97 -35.07
CA HIS A 92 -4.20 44.75 -36.12
C HIS A 92 -3.24 43.91 -36.98
N GLY A 93 -3.11 42.61 -36.71
CA GLY A 93 -2.22 41.72 -37.44
C GLY A 93 -0.76 41.77 -36.96
N LYS A 94 -0.46 42.44 -35.87
CA LYS A 94 0.88 42.47 -35.30
C LYS A 94 1.13 41.26 -34.41
N ARG A 95 2.31 40.66 -34.55
CA ARG A 95 2.74 39.51 -33.78
C ARG A 95 3.41 39.97 -32.48
N TYR A 96 3.13 39.21 -31.42
CA TYR A 96 3.74 39.34 -30.08
C TYR A 96 3.96 37.98 -29.51
N HIS A 97 4.81 37.90 -28.51
CA HIS A 97 4.85 36.78 -27.59
C HIS A 97 4.21 37.26 -26.27
N ASP A 98 3.08 36.68 -25.93
CA ASP A 98 2.39 37.01 -24.70
C ASP A 98 2.87 36.06 -23.60
N VAL A 99 3.28 36.62 -22.47
CA VAL A 99 3.80 35.89 -21.32
C VAL A 99 2.93 36.21 -20.11
N VAL A 100 2.03 35.32 -19.81
CA VAL A 100 1.10 35.48 -18.69
C VAL A 100 1.69 34.84 -17.43
N THR A 101 1.76 35.60 -16.38
CA THR A 101 2.22 35.17 -15.06
C THR A 101 1.63 36.07 -13.98
N ARG A 102 1.87 35.72 -12.73
CA ARG A 102 1.56 36.59 -11.60
C ARG A 102 2.63 36.44 -10.53
N TYR A 103 3.34 37.56 -10.30
CA TYR A 103 4.35 37.65 -9.30
C TYR A 103 4.22 39.02 -8.58
N ARG A 104 4.81 39.20 -7.42
CA ARG A 104 4.70 40.47 -6.67
C ARG A 104 5.46 41.65 -7.26
N GLU A 105 6.52 41.39 -8.01
CA GLU A 105 7.45 42.40 -8.52
C GLU A 105 7.47 42.52 -10.05
N ASP A 106 7.86 43.69 -10.52
CA ASP A 106 8.16 43.97 -11.95
C ASP A 106 7.07 43.58 -12.96
N MET A 107 5.80 43.51 -12.52
CA MET A 107 4.65 43.17 -13.36
C MET A 107 4.28 44.32 -14.31
N SER A 108 3.87 43.98 -15.52
CA SER A 108 3.16 44.93 -16.40
C SER A 108 1.86 45.36 -15.72
N THR A 109 1.52 46.63 -15.85
CA THR A 109 0.32 47.20 -15.23
C THR A 109 -0.55 47.97 -16.23
N SER A 110 -1.84 48.04 -15.93
CA SER A 110 -2.77 48.93 -16.61
C SER A 110 -2.38 50.40 -16.45
N PRO A 111 -2.94 51.33 -17.25
CA PRO A 111 -2.77 52.76 -17.03
C PRO A 111 -3.16 53.25 -15.64
N GLU A 112 -4.02 52.53 -14.95
CA GLU A 112 -4.47 52.78 -13.59
C GLU A 112 -3.54 52.19 -12.53
N GLY A 113 -2.48 51.43 -12.91
CA GLY A 113 -1.53 50.76 -12.07
C GLY A 113 -2.00 49.41 -11.52
N ILE A 114 -2.99 48.79 -12.16
CA ILE A 114 -3.46 47.45 -11.80
C ILE A 114 -2.56 46.43 -12.50
N PRO A 115 -1.91 45.51 -11.78
CA PRO A 115 -1.08 44.48 -12.40
C PRO A 115 -1.91 43.57 -13.31
N TRP A 116 -1.39 43.29 -14.52
CA TRP A 116 -1.90 42.33 -15.45
C TRP A 116 -1.40 40.91 -15.08
N GLY A 117 -2.01 39.89 -15.63
CA GLY A 117 -1.66 38.46 -15.38
C GLY A 117 -2.76 37.72 -14.67
N PHE A 118 -2.41 36.56 -14.13
CA PHE A 118 -3.37 35.66 -13.50
C PHE A 118 -4.09 36.26 -12.30
N ALA A 119 -5.38 35.93 -12.15
CA ALA A 119 -6.17 36.31 -11.00
C ALA A 119 -7.18 35.19 -10.60
N PRO A 120 -7.48 35.03 -9.29
CA PRO A 120 -8.33 33.96 -8.82
C PRO A 120 -9.78 34.09 -9.26
N LEU A 121 -10.39 32.94 -9.64
CA LEU A 121 -11.82 32.84 -9.90
C LEU A 121 -12.63 32.95 -8.60
N PRO A 122 -13.83 33.48 -8.66
CA PRO A 122 -14.77 33.43 -7.53
C PRO A 122 -15.35 32.01 -7.41
N GLY A 123 -15.84 31.67 -6.21
CA GLY A 123 -16.57 30.42 -5.99
C GLY A 123 -15.71 29.24 -5.52
N TYR A 124 -14.38 29.34 -5.56
CA TYR A 124 -13.43 28.32 -5.09
C TYR A 124 -12.90 28.58 -3.68
N PHE A 125 -13.50 29.48 -2.95
CA PHE A 125 -13.20 29.78 -1.54
C PHE A 125 -14.44 30.39 -0.87
N ASN A 126 -14.47 30.37 0.47
CA ASN A 126 -15.51 31.08 1.21
C ASN A 126 -15.23 32.57 1.22
N PRO A 127 -16.08 33.40 0.57
CA PRO A 127 -15.88 34.85 0.55
C PRO A 127 -16.31 35.55 1.83
N ASP A 128 -17.04 34.87 2.76
CA ASP A 128 -17.55 35.47 3.99
C ASP A 128 -16.48 35.46 5.08
N VAL A 129 -15.88 36.63 5.33
CA VAL A 129 -14.86 36.85 6.37
C VAL A 129 -15.35 36.48 7.79
N LYS A 130 -16.66 36.45 8.05
CA LYS A 130 -17.19 36.07 9.36
C LYS A 130 -17.14 34.58 9.60
N THR A 131 -17.29 33.79 8.55
CA THR A 131 -17.16 32.33 8.61
C THR A 131 -15.76 31.87 8.28
N ASN A 132 -15.10 32.46 7.31
CA ASN A 132 -13.67 32.29 7.03
C ASN A 132 -12.86 33.29 7.86
N ILE A 133 -12.61 32.97 9.12
CA ILE A 133 -11.93 33.87 10.06
C ILE A 133 -10.48 34.21 9.66
N HIS A 134 -9.84 33.36 8.88
CA HIS A 134 -8.48 33.56 8.38
C HIS A 134 -8.44 34.25 7.02
N ASN A 135 -9.59 34.32 6.31
CA ASN A 135 -9.66 34.80 4.94
C ASN A 135 -8.70 34.06 3.98
N TYR A 136 -8.60 32.73 4.15
CA TYR A 136 -7.72 31.85 3.39
C TYR A 136 -8.39 31.36 2.09
N PRO A 137 -7.63 30.86 1.12
CA PRO A 137 -8.18 30.00 0.06
C PRO A 137 -8.75 28.72 0.65
N ALA A 138 -9.43 27.89 -0.15
CA ALA A 138 -9.97 26.64 0.36
C ALA A 138 -8.85 25.67 0.72
N MET A 139 -8.90 25.15 1.95
CA MET A 139 -7.92 24.24 2.53
C MET A 139 -8.62 23.05 3.17
N SER A 140 -8.11 21.83 2.98
CA SER A 140 -8.77 20.59 3.39
C SER A 140 -8.98 20.46 4.90
N ASN A 141 -8.09 21.03 5.69
CA ASN A 141 -8.10 20.96 7.15
C ASN A 141 -9.02 22.00 7.83
N ASP A 142 -9.56 22.97 7.07
CA ASP A 142 -10.45 24.01 7.60
C ASP A 142 -11.73 24.17 6.77
N PRO A 143 -12.82 23.49 7.13
CA PRO A 143 -14.11 23.62 6.44
C PRO A 143 -14.69 25.03 6.38
N THR A 144 -14.23 25.96 7.23
CA THR A 144 -14.69 27.36 7.18
C THR A 144 -14.16 28.12 5.97
N THR A 145 -13.13 27.60 5.31
CA THR A 145 -12.53 28.16 4.08
C THR A 145 -13.24 27.71 2.80
N TRP A 146 -14.07 26.66 2.87
CA TRP A 146 -14.74 26.09 1.70
C TRP A 146 -15.88 26.96 1.20
N PRO A 147 -16.13 27.01 -0.11
CA PRO A 147 -17.31 27.66 -0.65
C PRO A 147 -18.59 26.91 -0.27
N LEU A 148 -19.74 27.54 -0.37
CA LEU A 148 -21.03 26.88 -0.15
C LEU A 148 -21.34 25.84 -1.23
N THR A 149 -20.88 26.07 -2.45
CA THR A 149 -21.00 25.20 -3.62
C THR A 149 -19.72 25.32 -4.43
N TRP A 150 -19.26 24.21 -4.95
CA TRP A 150 -18.10 24.18 -5.84
C TRP A 150 -18.55 24.43 -7.29
N PRO A 151 -17.96 25.38 -8.03
CA PRO A 151 -18.38 25.66 -9.41
C PRO A 151 -18.22 24.51 -10.39
N ASP A 152 -17.25 23.65 -10.14
CA ASP A 152 -16.84 22.49 -10.94
C ASP A 152 -17.45 21.16 -10.47
N GLN A 153 -18.33 21.20 -9.47
CA GLN A 153 -18.91 20.00 -8.87
C GLN A 153 -20.45 20.10 -8.79
N ASP A 154 -21.12 18.97 -8.73
CA ASP A 154 -22.55 18.90 -8.55
C ASP A 154 -22.99 19.16 -7.09
N ALA A 155 -24.32 19.24 -6.86
CA ALA A 155 -24.86 19.56 -5.54
C ALA A 155 -24.57 18.53 -4.45
N GLU A 156 -24.13 17.34 -4.79
CA GLU A 156 -23.78 16.30 -3.80
C GLU A 156 -22.46 16.63 -3.08
N TRP A 157 -21.60 17.46 -3.67
CA TRP A 157 -20.37 17.94 -3.07
C TRP A 157 -20.54 19.12 -2.10
N ASN A 158 -21.76 19.67 -1.99
CA ASN A 158 -22.02 20.80 -1.11
C ASN A 158 -21.69 20.48 0.35
N GLY A 159 -20.84 21.28 0.97
CA GLY A 159 -20.37 21.07 2.34
C GLY A 159 -19.36 19.92 2.53
N GLN A 160 -18.88 19.36 1.43
CA GLN A 160 -17.80 18.36 1.41
C GLN A 160 -16.53 18.98 0.81
N TRP A 161 -15.39 18.44 1.16
CA TRP A 161 -14.12 18.81 0.53
C TRP A 161 -14.14 18.39 -0.95
N ASN A 162 -13.69 19.29 -1.83
CA ASN A 162 -13.45 18.97 -3.22
C ASN A 162 -12.06 18.32 -3.35
N GLY A 163 -11.94 17.07 -2.88
CA GLY A 163 -10.67 16.34 -2.80
C GLY A 163 -10.25 15.77 -4.16
N PHE A 164 -8.96 15.75 -4.43
CA PHE A 164 -8.40 15.16 -5.64
C PHE A 164 -8.75 13.67 -5.77
N PHE A 165 -8.78 12.96 -4.62
CA PHE A 165 -9.11 11.53 -4.54
C PHE A 165 -10.60 11.25 -4.34
N GLY A 166 -11.44 12.23 -4.59
CA GLY A 166 -12.89 12.10 -4.55
C GLY A 166 -13.58 12.93 -3.47
N ARG A 167 -14.91 12.88 -3.48
CA ARG A 167 -15.80 13.66 -2.63
C ARG A 167 -15.54 13.45 -1.15
N GLY A 168 -15.16 14.52 -0.45
CA GLY A 168 -14.89 14.50 0.98
C GLY A 168 -13.64 13.72 1.39
N LYS A 169 -12.87 13.16 0.44
CA LYS A 169 -11.64 12.43 0.74
C LYS A 169 -10.44 13.38 0.81
N THR A 170 -9.65 13.23 1.86
CA THR A 170 -8.35 13.87 2.02
C THR A 170 -7.31 12.78 2.18
N ASN A 171 -6.51 12.49 1.16
CA ASN A 171 -5.39 11.55 1.28
C ASN A 171 -4.15 12.24 1.86
N ALA A 172 -3.97 13.52 1.58
CA ALA A 172 -2.89 14.34 2.13
C ALA A 172 -3.20 14.82 3.57
N ASP A 173 -2.18 15.08 4.36
CA ASP A 173 -2.31 15.75 5.67
C ASP A 173 -2.81 17.20 5.49
N LEU A 174 -2.42 17.83 4.38
CA LEU A 174 -2.92 19.13 3.97
C LEU A 174 -3.05 19.21 2.45
N GLU A 175 -4.22 19.62 1.97
CA GLU A 175 -4.51 19.91 0.58
C GLU A 175 -5.11 21.31 0.46
N ALA A 176 -4.68 22.07 -0.56
CA ALA A 176 -5.29 23.33 -0.96
C ALA A 176 -5.79 23.21 -2.40
N TYR A 177 -6.94 23.79 -2.70
CA TYR A 177 -7.52 23.81 -4.05
C TYR A 177 -7.99 25.21 -4.44
N PHE A 178 -7.59 25.67 -5.62
CA PHE A 178 -7.96 26.98 -6.15
C PHE A 178 -7.89 27.01 -7.68
N VAL A 179 -8.66 27.91 -8.28
CA VAL A 179 -8.70 28.10 -9.73
C VAL A 179 -8.49 29.57 -10.04
N PHE A 180 -7.76 29.86 -11.10
CA PHE A 180 -7.45 31.22 -11.56
C PHE A 180 -7.39 31.27 -13.09
N ASP A 181 -7.60 32.46 -13.67
CA ASP A 181 -7.52 32.69 -15.10
C ASP A 181 -6.67 33.94 -15.43
N ASP A 182 -6.46 34.15 -16.71
CA ASP A 182 -5.68 35.26 -17.25
C ASP A 182 -6.54 36.40 -17.82
N ASP A 183 -7.84 36.43 -17.56
CA ASP A 183 -8.74 37.43 -18.09
C ASP A 183 -8.35 38.90 -17.75
N PRO A 184 -7.72 39.19 -16.57
CA PRO A 184 -7.19 40.49 -16.27
C PRO A 184 -5.97 40.94 -17.10
N ASP A 185 -5.35 40.02 -17.88
CA ASP A 185 -4.21 40.36 -18.72
C ASP A 185 -4.66 41.05 -20.00
N GLU A 186 -4.62 42.34 -19.98
CA GLU A 186 -5.04 43.21 -21.08
C GLU A 186 -3.86 43.86 -21.85
N LYS A 187 -2.64 43.30 -21.75
CA LYS A 187 -1.42 43.84 -22.35
C LYS A 187 -1.59 44.08 -23.86
N TYR A 188 -2.27 43.18 -24.55
CA TYR A 188 -2.44 43.20 -26.00
C TYR A 188 -3.90 43.32 -26.39
N LEU A 189 -4.19 43.95 -27.54
CA LEU A 189 -5.53 43.93 -28.13
C LEU A 189 -5.77 42.58 -28.82
N TYR A 190 -5.86 41.56 -28.04
CA TYR A 190 -6.08 40.19 -28.40
C TYR A 190 -7.35 39.65 -27.73
N TYR A 191 -8.12 38.85 -28.45
CA TYR A 191 -9.33 38.21 -27.97
C TYR A 191 -9.20 36.70 -28.18
N PRO A 192 -9.13 35.89 -27.07
CA PRO A 192 -9.06 34.43 -27.14
C PRO A 192 -10.32 33.84 -27.79
N ASP A 193 -11.49 34.47 -27.59
CA ASP A 193 -12.70 34.21 -28.38
C ASP A 193 -12.92 35.40 -29.36
N PRO A 194 -12.73 35.21 -30.67
CA PRO A 194 -12.97 36.25 -31.65
C PRO A 194 -14.41 36.78 -31.69
N SER A 195 -15.37 36.03 -31.17
CA SER A 195 -16.77 36.41 -31.08
C SER A 195 -17.15 37.17 -29.82
N ASP A 196 -16.24 37.19 -28.81
CA ASP A 196 -16.45 37.84 -27.52
C ASP A 196 -15.28 38.74 -27.14
N SER A 197 -15.44 40.03 -27.39
CA SER A 197 -14.41 41.01 -27.04
C SER A 197 -14.37 41.36 -25.55
N SER A 198 -15.25 40.78 -24.74
CA SER A 198 -15.21 40.97 -23.30
C SER A 198 -14.19 40.06 -22.62
N ARG A 199 -13.80 38.97 -23.26
CA ARG A 199 -12.73 38.06 -22.76
C ARG A 199 -11.37 38.58 -23.22
N ARG A 200 -10.41 38.56 -22.29
CA ARG A 200 -9.04 39.08 -22.54
C ARG A 200 -8.01 38.00 -22.18
N GLY A 201 -6.73 38.37 -22.18
CA GLY A 201 -5.65 37.42 -21.99
C GLY A 201 -5.55 36.40 -23.14
N LEU A 202 -4.96 35.26 -22.85
CA LEU A 202 -4.88 34.12 -23.78
C LEU A 202 -6.12 33.19 -23.68
N GLY A 203 -6.98 33.41 -22.68
CA GLY A 203 -8.10 32.54 -22.37
C GLY A 203 -7.65 31.24 -21.66
N ILE A 204 -6.64 31.36 -20.83
CA ILE A 204 -6.10 30.24 -20.05
C ILE A 204 -6.74 30.22 -18.67
N GLU A 205 -7.32 29.08 -18.31
CA GLU A 205 -7.74 28.76 -16.94
C GLU A 205 -6.79 27.74 -16.33
N VAL A 206 -6.48 27.89 -15.05
CA VAL A 206 -5.59 27.00 -14.31
C VAL A 206 -6.29 26.54 -13.04
N ALA A 207 -6.59 25.25 -12.94
CA ALA A 207 -6.96 24.62 -11.69
C ALA A 207 -5.71 24.07 -11.01
N SER A 208 -5.47 24.45 -9.76
CA SER A 208 -4.25 24.10 -9.04
C SER A 208 -4.55 23.47 -7.69
N ARG A 209 -3.76 22.45 -7.33
CA ARG A 209 -3.76 21.83 -6.02
C ARG A 209 -2.36 21.79 -5.44
N LEU A 210 -2.26 22.01 -4.14
CA LEU A 210 -1.02 21.82 -3.38
C LEU A 210 -1.25 20.74 -2.33
N PHE A 211 -0.26 19.86 -2.15
CA PHE A 211 -0.35 18.76 -1.19
C PHE A 211 0.88 18.69 -0.30
N GLN A 212 0.67 18.29 0.93
CA GLN A 212 1.72 17.92 1.88
C GLN A 212 1.34 16.67 2.64
N TRP A 213 2.33 15.78 2.81
CA TRP A 213 2.23 14.59 3.65
C TRP A 213 3.33 14.63 4.71
N ASN A 214 2.98 14.30 5.95
CA ASN A 214 3.91 14.24 7.07
C ASN A 214 4.58 12.85 7.20
N GLN A 215 4.56 12.07 6.14
CA GLN A 215 5.31 10.82 6.07
C GLN A 215 6.78 11.09 5.75
N VAL A 216 7.67 10.27 6.30
CA VAL A 216 9.13 10.44 6.18
C VAL A 216 9.60 10.58 4.73
N LEU A 217 8.96 9.85 3.80
CA LEU A 217 9.32 9.87 2.38
C LEU A 217 8.90 11.15 1.63
N ALA A 218 7.97 11.93 2.18
CA ALA A 218 7.40 13.11 1.55
C ALA A 218 7.35 14.33 2.46
N GLN A 219 7.88 14.24 3.68
CA GLN A 219 7.81 15.34 4.65
C GLN A 219 8.62 16.57 4.24
N ASP A 220 9.64 16.41 3.41
CA ASP A 220 10.56 17.48 2.99
C ASP A 220 10.18 18.10 1.63
N CYS A 221 8.92 17.94 1.20
CA CYS A 221 8.46 18.48 -0.08
C CYS A 221 7.02 18.99 -0.07
N ILE A 222 6.70 19.78 -1.10
CA ILE A 222 5.34 20.18 -1.47
C ILE A 222 5.10 19.70 -2.89
N PHE A 223 4.02 18.96 -3.10
CA PHE A 223 3.55 18.60 -4.44
C PHE A 223 2.59 19.65 -4.96
N SER A 224 2.67 19.93 -6.24
CA SER A 224 1.77 20.88 -6.92
C SER A 224 1.25 20.24 -8.19
N ILE A 225 -0.05 20.30 -8.40
CA ILE A 225 -0.71 19.85 -9.62
C ILE A 225 -1.34 21.05 -10.32
N TYR A 226 -1.20 21.13 -11.63
CA TYR A 226 -1.79 22.15 -12.47
C TYR A 226 -2.52 21.53 -13.65
N PHE A 227 -3.80 21.81 -13.78
CA PHE A 227 -4.59 21.57 -14.97
C PHE A 227 -4.70 22.89 -15.71
N ILE A 228 -4.09 23.00 -16.89
CA ILE A 228 -4.00 24.24 -17.66
C ILE A 228 -4.84 24.09 -18.92
N THR A 229 -5.98 24.76 -18.93
CA THR A 229 -7.00 24.64 -19.97
C THR A 229 -7.04 25.86 -20.86
N ASN A 230 -7.09 25.65 -22.16
CA ASN A 230 -7.38 26.72 -23.12
C ASN A 230 -8.91 26.86 -23.28
N GLU A 231 -9.50 27.75 -22.49
CA GLU A 231 -10.92 28.12 -22.53
C GLU A 231 -11.29 28.97 -23.76
N GLY A 232 -10.28 29.40 -24.53
CA GLY A 232 -10.47 30.19 -25.73
C GLY A 232 -11.00 29.40 -26.92
N LYS A 233 -11.10 30.05 -28.07
CA LYS A 233 -11.45 29.41 -29.38
C LYS A 233 -10.33 29.51 -30.40
N ARG A 234 -9.12 29.73 -29.95
CA ARG A 234 -7.92 29.77 -30.77
C ARG A 234 -6.96 28.68 -30.35
N ASP A 235 -6.40 28.00 -31.32
CA ASP A 235 -5.34 27.02 -31.11
C ASP A 235 -4.00 27.77 -30.95
N TYR A 236 -3.17 27.29 -30.04
CA TYR A 236 -1.80 27.72 -29.82
C TYR A 236 -0.85 26.59 -30.26
N ASP A 237 -0.02 26.87 -31.27
CA ASP A 237 0.88 25.83 -31.84
C ASP A 237 2.24 25.76 -31.15
N SER A 238 2.55 26.70 -30.29
CA SER A 238 3.88 26.81 -29.65
C SER A 238 3.75 27.47 -28.28
N THR A 239 3.33 26.70 -27.32
CA THR A 239 3.15 27.12 -25.94
C THR A 239 4.31 26.62 -25.08
N TYR A 240 4.72 27.43 -24.11
CA TYR A 240 5.63 27.03 -23.03
C TYR A 240 4.89 27.16 -21.70
N PHE A 241 5.02 26.11 -20.87
CA PHE A 241 4.74 26.20 -19.46
C PHE A 241 6.06 26.33 -18.73
N ALA A 242 6.08 27.22 -17.77
CA ALA A 242 7.31 27.52 -17.08
C ALA A 242 7.08 28.07 -15.68
N PHE A 243 8.17 28.20 -14.97
CA PHE A 243 8.21 28.86 -13.69
C PHE A 243 9.33 29.91 -13.65
N HIS A 244 9.01 31.06 -13.08
CA HIS A 244 9.97 31.96 -12.54
C HIS A 244 10.23 31.61 -11.10
N ILE A 245 11.47 31.30 -10.76
CA ILE A 245 11.87 30.91 -9.42
C ILE A 245 12.84 31.94 -8.90
N ASP A 246 12.48 32.56 -7.80
CA ASP A 246 13.29 33.46 -7.02
C ASP A 246 13.75 32.73 -5.75
N TRP A 247 15.05 32.44 -5.71
CA TRP A 247 15.65 31.72 -4.60
C TRP A 247 16.08 32.69 -3.50
N GLY A 248 16.04 32.24 -2.27
CA GLY A 248 16.54 32.96 -1.08
C GLY A 248 17.16 31.94 -0.13
N ILE A 249 18.16 31.20 -0.65
CA ILE A 249 18.83 30.13 0.10
C ILE A 249 19.61 30.75 1.26
N GLY A 250 19.40 30.23 2.46
CA GLY A 250 20.04 30.82 3.64
C GLY A 250 19.28 32.00 4.25
N GLY A 251 18.17 32.42 3.62
CA GLY A 251 17.33 33.52 4.03
C GLY A 251 17.43 34.73 3.11
N HIS A 252 16.39 35.56 3.07
CA HIS A 252 16.30 36.71 2.17
C HIS A 252 17.50 37.65 2.24
N ASP A 253 18.00 37.97 3.43
CA ASP A 253 19.15 38.85 3.63
C ASP A 253 20.48 38.20 3.21
N ASP A 254 20.49 36.91 2.82
CA ASP A 254 21.68 36.13 2.46
C ASP A 254 21.73 35.75 0.97
N SER A 255 20.65 35.97 0.23
CA SER A 255 20.47 35.55 -1.16
C SER A 255 21.53 36.08 -2.15
N ALA A 256 22.43 36.98 -1.71
CA ALA A 256 23.41 37.60 -2.62
C ALA A 256 24.57 36.71 -3.04
N ASP A 257 24.75 35.53 -2.47
CA ASP A 257 25.82 34.58 -2.79
C ASP A 257 25.31 33.17 -3.17
N ASP A 258 24.02 33.08 -3.49
CA ASP A 258 23.41 31.87 -4.01
C ASP A 258 24.05 31.38 -5.30
N ALA A 259 24.00 30.07 -5.49
CA ALA A 259 24.39 29.40 -6.72
C ALA A 259 23.34 28.36 -7.14
N GLY A 260 23.26 28.08 -8.42
CA GLY A 260 22.26 27.17 -8.96
C GLY A 260 22.79 26.11 -9.92
N SER A 261 22.05 25.03 -10.05
CA SER A 261 22.35 23.95 -10.98
C SER A 261 21.07 23.25 -11.43
N TYR A 262 21.20 22.27 -12.31
CA TYR A 262 20.09 21.47 -12.83
C TYR A 262 20.55 20.04 -13.17
N ASP A 263 19.60 19.14 -13.31
CA ASP A 263 19.79 17.79 -13.84
C ASP A 263 18.65 17.47 -14.82
N LEU A 264 19.01 17.10 -16.05
CA LEU A 264 18.02 16.80 -17.09
C LEU A 264 17.46 15.38 -16.98
N ASP A 265 18.24 14.45 -16.44
CA ASP A 265 17.78 13.06 -16.24
C ASP A 265 16.80 12.95 -15.08
N LEU A 266 16.84 13.91 -14.17
CA LEU A 266 15.92 14.03 -13.03
C LEU A 266 14.89 15.14 -13.18
N ASP A 267 14.90 15.90 -14.28
CA ASP A 267 14.02 17.06 -14.49
C ASP A 267 13.94 18.01 -13.29
N ILE A 268 15.08 18.31 -12.67
CA ILE A 268 15.18 19.16 -11.49
C ILE A 268 16.14 20.33 -11.68
N ALA A 269 15.76 21.48 -11.14
CA ALA A 269 16.67 22.61 -10.90
C ALA A 269 16.77 22.88 -9.40
N TRP A 270 17.95 23.27 -8.90
CA TRP A 270 18.14 23.56 -7.49
C TRP A 270 19.09 24.73 -7.27
N ALA A 271 18.98 25.31 -6.08
CA ALA A 271 19.92 26.31 -5.61
C ALA A 271 20.53 25.91 -4.25
N PHE A 272 21.70 26.45 -3.98
CA PHE A 272 22.45 26.25 -2.75
C PHE A 272 23.20 27.51 -2.36
N ASP A 273 23.44 27.68 -1.08
CA ASP A 273 24.17 28.79 -0.50
C ASP A 273 25.68 28.70 -0.84
N GLY A 274 26.29 29.83 -1.19
CA GLY A 274 27.67 29.87 -1.65
C GLY A 274 28.71 29.90 -0.52
N ASN A 275 28.35 30.41 0.67
CA ASN A 275 29.25 30.52 1.81
C ASN A 275 29.00 29.50 2.92
N GLY A 276 27.85 28.85 2.93
CA GLY A 276 27.42 27.81 3.90
C GLY A 276 26.88 28.35 5.21
N TYR A 277 26.50 29.62 5.28
CA TYR A 277 25.97 30.27 6.47
C TYR A 277 24.75 31.11 6.13
N GLY A 278 23.65 30.88 6.78
CA GLY A 278 22.41 31.58 6.56
C GLY A 278 22.15 32.75 7.50
N SER A 279 21.30 33.66 7.11
CA SER A 279 20.85 34.87 7.85
C SER A 279 19.41 34.70 8.36
N PRO A 280 19.05 35.27 9.53
CA PRO A 280 19.89 35.93 10.52
C PRO A 280 20.68 34.93 11.37
N ASN A 281 21.66 35.43 12.10
CA ASN A 281 22.46 34.73 13.12
C ASN A 281 23.51 33.72 12.59
N ASN A 282 23.85 33.72 11.31
CA ASN A 282 24.86 32.81 10.71
C ASN A 282 24.59 31.34 11.06
N TRP A 283 23.38 30.87 10.85
CA TRP A 283 23.06 29.48 11.09
C TRP A 283 23.71 28.58 10.02
N ALA A 284 24.08 27.36 10.42
CA ALA A 284 24.71 26.38 9.57
C ALA A 284 24.43 24.95 10.12
N PRO A 285 24.45 23.91 9.28
CA PRO A 285 24.63 23.97 7.82
C PRO A 285 23.41 24.57 7.11
N VAL A 286 23.62 25.22 5.96
CA VAL A 286 22.56 25.60 5.03
C VAL A 286 22.31 24.45 4.09
N GLY A 287 21.06 24.03 3.95
CA GLY A 287 20.63 22.99 3.02
C GLY A 287 20.50 23.49 1.58
N VAL A 288 19.81 22.71 0.77
CA VAL A 288 19.52 22.99 -0.64
C VAL A 288 18.02 22.94 -0.89
N ALA A 289 17.53 23.73 -1.85
CA ALA A 289 16.15 23.65 -2.31
C ALA A 289 16.10 23.40 -3.82
N GLY A 290 15.15 22.58 -4.26
CA GLY A 290 14.98 22.20 -5.66
C GLY A 290 13.53 22.28 -6.10
N PHE A 291 13.33 22.47 -7.41
CA PHE A 291 12.03 22.46 -8.06
C PHE A 291 12.10 21.49 -9.23
N ALA A 292 11.16 20.53 -9.30
CA ALA A 292 11.23 19.42 -10.22
C ALA A 292 9.90 19.15 -10.90
N PHE A 293 9.94 18.76 -12.18
CA PHE A 293 8.81 18.08 -12.82
C PHE A 293 8.66 16.68 -12.25
N LEU A 294 7.43 16.28 -12.00
CA LEU A 294 7.00 14.89 -11.78
C LEU A 294 6.26 14.40 -13.01
N GLU A 295 5.60 15.32 -13.69
CA GLU A 295 5.00 15.15 -15.00
C GLU A 295 4.98 16.46 -15.75
N SER A 296 5.24 16.37 -17.04
CA SER A 296 5.21 17.49 -17.99
C SER A 296 4.23 17.20 -19.13
N PRO A 297 3.88 18.18 -19.97
CA PRO A 297 3.10 17.90 -21.17
C PRO A 297 3.75 16.88 -22.09
N GLY A 298 2.93 16.06 -22.76
CA GLY A 298 3.36 15.10 -23.74
C GLY A 298 3.17 15.57 -25.19
N ILE A 299 4.00 15.09 -26.13
CA ILE A 299 3.85 15.29 -27.57
C ILE A 299 3.62 13.95 -28.25
N PHE A 300 2.41 13.49 -28.24
CA PHE A 300 1.98 12.18 -28.73
C PHE A 300 1.61 12.13 -30.25
N ARG A 301 2.27 12.90 -31.12
CA ARG A 301 1.95 12.92 -32.59
C ARG A 301 3.13 13.30 -33.47
N ASP A 302 4.34 13.30 -32.98
CA ASP A 302 5.51 13.68 -33.76
C ASP A 302 6.36 12.50 -34.23
N SER A 303 6.00 11.27 -33.81
CA SER A 303 6.71 10.02 -34.09
C SER A 303 8.15 10.04 -33.58
N ARG A 304 8.35 10.56 -32.40
CA ARG A 304 9.60 10.53 -31.65
C ARG A 304 9.31 9.95 -30.28
N ASP A 305 10.30 9.30 -29.75
CA ASP A 305 10.40 8.94 -28.35
C ASP A 305 10.94 10.20 -27.63
N ASN A 306 10.09 10.90 -26.90
CA ASN A 306 10.43 12.19 -26.29
C ASN A 306 11.01 12.04 -24.88
N ASP A 307 10.76 10.92 -24.19
CA ASP A 307 11.26 10.62 -22.85
C ASP A 307 12.29 9.47 -22.81
N ASN A 308 12.63 8.89 -23.98
CA ASN A 308 13.62 7.84 -24.17
C ASN A 308 13.27 6.51 -23.48
N ASP A 309 12.01 6.17 -23.39
CA ASP A 309 11.53 4.92 -22.80
C ASP A 309 11.40 3.76 -23.82
N GLY A 310 11.53 4.05 -25.12
CA GLY A 310 11.51 3.07 -26.20
C GLY A 310 10.18 2.98 -26.94
N LEU A 311 9.18 3.76 -26.56
CA LEU A 311 7.87 3.89 -27.16
C LEU A 311 7.78 5.22 -27.94
N ILE A 312 6.72 5.44 -28.71
CA ILE A 312 6.49 6.68 -29.45
C ILE A 312 5.01 7.03 -29.49
N ASN A 313 4.70 8.31 -29.28
CA ASN A 313 3.35 8.87 -29.34
C ASN A 313 2.39 8.28 -28.28
N GLU A 314 2.89 7.87 -27.13
CA GLU A 314 2.11 7.37 -26.02
C GLU A 314 1.18 8.47 -25.50
N ARG A 315 0.06 8.02 -24.97
CA ARG A 315 -0.96 8.93 -24.44
C ARG A 315 -1.56 8.37 -23.18
N ARG A 316 -1.61 9.16 -22.15
CA ARG A 316 -2.26 8.84 -20.88
C ARG A 316 -3.71 8.36 -21.00
N ASP A 317 -4.44 8.75 -22.04
CA ASP A 317 -5.87 8.49 -22.23
C ASP A 317 -6.17 7.64 -23.47
N SER A 318 -5.24 6.75 -23.85
CA SER A 318 -5.36 5.95 -25.09
C SER A 318 -6.52 4.96 -25.08
N GLY A 319 -7.06 4.61 -23.89
CA GLY A 319 -8.03 3.54 -23.74
C GLY A 319 -7.42 2.19 -24.09
N PRO A 320 -8.17 1.07 -24.13
CA PRO A 320 -7.59 -0.25 -24.32
C PRO A 320 -6.87 -0.44 -25.67
N GLY A 321 -7.23 0.32 -26.69
CA GLY A 321 -6.60 0.24 -27.99
C GLY A 321 -6.86 -1.07 -28.71
N VAL A 322 -5.79 -1.70 -29.20
CA VAL A 322 -5.83 -2.98 -29.94
C VAL A 322 -4.85 -3.97 -29.33
N PHE A 323 -5.22 -5.25 -29.30
CA PHE A 323 -4.34 -6.28 -28.78
C PHE A 323 -3.16 -6.54 -29.73
N LEU A 324 -1.95 -6.26 -29.27
CA LEU A 324 -0.69 -6.38 -29.99
C LEU A 324 -0.11 -7.78 -29.76
N ASN A 325 -0.19 -8.66 -30.78
CA ASN A 325 0.25 -10.05 -30.68
C ASN A 325 1.40 -10.41 -31.62
N ALA A 326 1.99 -9.42 -32.29
CA ALA A 326 3.09 -9.64 -33.23
C ALA A 326 4.34 -8.87 -32.78
N TYR A 327 5.42 -9.60 -32.50
CA TYR A 327 6.71 -9.01 -32.12
C TYR A 327 7.17 -7.94 -33.12
N PRO A 328 7.64 -6.74 -32.70
CA PRO A 328 8.03 -6.36 -31.35
C PRO A 328 6.91 -5.79 -30.46
N TYR A 329 5.65 -6.12 -30.70
CA TYR A 329 4.48 -5.73 -29.91
C TYR A 329 4.29 -4.21 -29.74
N GLY A 330 4.62 -3.43 -30.78
CA GLY A 330 4.47 -1.96 -30.75
C GLY A 330 5.69 -1.20 -30.25
N ILE A 331 6.66 -1.86 -29.63
CA ILE A 331 7.88 -1.22 -29.12
C ILE A 331 8.80 -0.81 -30.26
N ASP A 332 9.21 0.46 -30.33
CA ASP A 332 10.07 0.99 -31.39
C ASP A 332 11.56 0.76 -31.09
N ASP A 333 12.02 1.02 -29.88
CA ASP A 333 13.38 0.68 -29.40
C ASP A 333 13.36 -0.27 -28.19
N ILE A 334 13.51 -1.58 -28.48
CA ILE A 334 13.54 -2.64 -27.44
C ILE A 334 14.62 -2.41 -26.38
N ARG A 335 15.76 -1.76 -26.73
CA ARG A 335 16.81 -1.53 -25.75
C ARG A 335 16.49 -0.39 -24.81
N ALA A 336 15.91 0.68 -25.33
CA ALA A 336 15.44 1.79 -24.53
C ALA A 336 14.35 1.26 -23.58
N PHE A 337 13.37 0.54 -24.09
CA PHE A 337 12.30 -0.09 -23.29
C PHE A 337 12.86 -1.00 -22.16
N GLN A 338 13.77 -1.91 -22.47
CA GLN A 338 14.37 -2.79 -21.48
C GLN A 338 15.26 -2.07 -20.46
N ASN A 339 15.80 -0.92 -20.80
CA ASN A 339 16.58 -0.09 -19.86
C ASN A 339 15.68 0.74 -18.94
N PHE A 340 14.55 1.19 -19.45
CA PHE A 340 13.58 1.99 -18.71
C PHE A 340 12.70 1.09 -17.83
N TYR A 341 12.05 0.09 -18.43
CA TYR A 341 11.20 -0.90 -17.76
C TYR A 341 11.99 -2.19 -17.47
N THR A 342 12.91 -2.16 -16.53
CA THR A 342 13.91 -3.23 -16.28
C THR A 342 13.31 -4.55 -15.81
N ASP A 343 12.13 -4.55 -15.26
CA ASP A 343 11.36 -5.66 -14.67
C ASP A 343 10.18 -6.13 -15.54
N ARG A 344 9.98 -5.51 -16.71
CA ARG A 344 8.88 -5.86 -17.61
C ARG A 344 9.29 -6.95 -18.61
N GLU A 345 8.41 -7.91 -18.79
CA GLU A 345 8.57 -8.94 -19.83
C GLU A 345 7.87 -8.49 -21.13
N ILE A 346 8.64 -8.45 -22.24
CA ILE A 346 8.10 -8.11 -23.55
C ILE A 346 7.19 -9.24 -24.02
N ARG A 347 5.89 -9.03 -23.99
CA ARG A 347 4.82 -10.00 -24.25
C ARG A 347 3.70 -9.39 -25.10
N PRO A 348 2.77 -10.20 -25.65
CA PRO A 348 1.52 -9.68 -26.21
C PRO A 348 0.73 -8.90 -25.15
N HIS A 349 0.27 -7.70 -25.50
CA HIS A 349 -0.46 -6.80 -24.61
C HIS A 349 -1.44 -5.91 -25.40
N TRP A 350 -2.22 -5.11 -24.70
CA TRP A 350 -3.07 -4.11 -25.33
C TRP A 350 -2.26 -2.83 -25.60
N SER A 351 -2.52 -2.16 -26.73
CA SER A 351 -1.77 -0.96 -27.09
C SER A 351 -2.05 0.25 -26.19
N GLY A 352 -2.96 0.15 -25.26
CA GLY A 352 -3.22 1.14 -24.24
C GLY A 352 -2.55 0.81 -22.91
N ASP A 353 -2.03 -0.40 -22.73
CA ASP A 353 -1.12 -0.84 -21.67
C ASP A 353 0.30 -0.82 -22.26
N GLU A 354 0.83 0.38 -22.46
CA GLU A 354 2.06 0.59 -23.24
C GLU A 354 3.30 0.14 -22.44
N ASN A 355 3.30 0.25 -21.15
CA ASN A 355 4.38 -0.21 -20.26
C ASN A 355 4.28 -1.70 -19.89
N ILE A 356 3.27 -2.43 -20.40
CA ILE A 356 3.06 -3.88 -20.23
C ILE A 356 2.94 -4.31 -18.76
N ASN A 357 2.29 -3.50 -17.95
CA ASN A 357 2.08 -3.82 -16.53
C ASN A 357 0.71 -4.45 -16.22
N TRP A 358 -0.32 -4.20 -17.03
CA TRP A 358 -1.64 -4.76 -16.84
C TRP A 358 -1.67 -6.27 -17.07
N ASP A 359 -2.10 -7.04 -16.06
CA ASP A 359 -2.13 -8.50 -16.10
C ASP A 359 -3.52 -9.02 -15.69
N PRO A 360 -4.34 -9.48 -16.63
CA PRO A 360 -5.76 -9.71 -16.37
C PRO A 360 -6.04 -10.79 -15.33
N TYR A 361 -5.22 -11.85 -15.24
CA TYR A 361 -5.47 -12.99 -14.36
C TYR A 361 -4.20 -13.82 -14.15
N SER A 362 -4.15 -14.58 -13.06
CA SER A 362 -3.08 -15.53 -12.81
C SER A 362 -3.34 -16.85 -13.55
N ASP A 363 -2.62 -17.10 -14.64
CA ASP A 363 -2.66 -18.39 -15.38
C ASP A 363 -1.90 -19.46 -14.60
N LEU A 364 -2.58 -20.15 -13.69
CA LEU A 364 -1.99 -21.16 -12.81
C LEU A 364 -1.53 -22.41 -13.54
N ASN A 365 -2.12 -22.73 -14.69
CA ASN A 365 -1.80 -23.93 -15.46
C ASN A 365 -0.97 -23.64 -16.73
N GLN A 366 -0.66 -22.35 -16.99
CA GLN A 366 0.16 -21.86 -18.10
C GLN A 366 -0.39 -22.26 -19.49
N ASN A 367 -1.70 -22.18 -19.67
CA ASN A 367 -2.35 -22.52 -20.94
C ASN A 367 -2.69 -21.29 -21.80
N GLY A 368 -2.51 -20.07 -21.28
CA GLY A 368 -2.77 -18.81 -21.96
C GLY A 368 -4.26 -18.47 -22.08
N GLN A 369 -5.12 -19.06 -21.25
CA GLN A 369 -6.55 -18.78 -21.19
C GLN A 369 -7.01 -18.83 -19.73
N ARG A 370 -7.91 -17.93 -19.36
CA ARG A 370 -8.48 -17.94 -18.01
C ARG A 370 -9.41 -19.15 -17.84
N ASP A 371 -9.13 -19.99 -16.89
CA ASP A 371 -9.94 -21.13 -16.48
C ASP A 371 -10.76 -20.82 -15.21
N GLU A 372 -11.83 -21.61 -14.98
CA GLU A 372 -12.62 -21.50 -13.75
C GLU A 372 -11.76 -21.81 -12.52
N GLY A 373 -11.64 -20.87 -11.60
CA GLY A 373 -10.82 -20.96 -10.37
C GLY A 373 -9.46 -20.27 -10.47
N GLU A 374 -9.12 -19.65 -11.58
CA GLU A 374 -7.98 -18.76 -11.69
C GLU A 374 -8.37 -17.34 -11.24
N PRO A 375 -7.62 -16.73 -10.32
CA PRO A 375 -7.98 -15.42 -9.80
C PRO A 375 -7.76 -14.33 -10.85
N LEU A 376 -8.61 -13.31 -10.83
CA LEU A 376 -8.35 -12.05 -11.51
C LEU A 376 -7.22 -11.33 -10.77
N ASN A 377 -6.38 -10.63 -11.53
CA ASN A 377 -5.39 -9.69 -11.03
C ASN A 377 -5.91 -8.27 -11.26
N ASP A 378 -5.63 -7.67 -12.43
CA ASP A 378 -5.96 -6.28 -12.71
C ASP A 378 -7.31 -6.13 -13.43
N ASP A 379 -7.83 -7.17 -14.07
CA ASP A 379 -9.15 -7.21 -14.77
C ASP A 379 -10.31 -7.21 -13.73
N LEU A 380 -10.38 -6.13 -12.94
CA LEU A 380 -11.31 -5.96 -11.81
C LEU A 380 -12.47 -5.00 -12.11
N GLY A 381 -12.58 -4.52 -13.35
CA GLY A 381 -13.62 -3.60 -13.79
C GLY A 381 -13.40 -2.14 -13.35
N ALA A 382 -14.35 -1.29 -13.69
CA ALA A 382 -14.24 0.16 -13.55
C ALA A 382 -14.13 0.66 -12.10
N ASP A 383 -14.52 -0.13 -11.10
CA ASP A 383 -14.36 0.23 -9.69
C ASP A 383 -13.06 -0.29 -9.06
N GLY A 384 -12.31 -1.13 -9.80
CA GLY A 384 -11.04 -1.71 -9.36
C GLY A 384 -11.15 -2.66 -8.17
N LEU A 385 -12.35 -3.18 -7.87
CA LEU A 385 -12.61 -4.04 -6.73
C LEU A 385 -12.93 -5.48 -7.17
N GLY A 386 -12.20 -6.44 -6.68
CA GLY A 386 -12.45 -7.85 -6.92
C GLY A 386 -13.34 -8.51 -5.87
N SER A 387 -13.73 -9.77 -6.12
CA SER A 387 -14.63 -10.55 -5.25
C SER A 387 -14.12 -10.76 -3.82
N ASN A 388 -12.85 -10.50 -3.55
CA ASN A 388 -12.23 -10.60 -2.22
C ASN A 388 -12.21 -9.28 -1.46
N ASP A 389 -12.63 -8.18 -2.08
CA ASP A 389 -12.62 -6.86 -1.44
C ASP A 389 -13.83 -6.65 -0.57
N GLY A 390 -13.62 -6.12 0.63
CA GLY A 390 -14.69 -5.92 1.62
C GLY A 390 -15.80 -4.96 1.20
N ASN A 391 -15.60 -4.18 0.14
CA ASN A 391 -16.58 -3.25 -0.43
C ASN A 391 -17.13 -3.72 -1.78
N TYR A 392 -16.77 -4.94 -2.21
CA TYR A 392 -17.27 -5.49 -3.46
C TYR A 392 -18.79 -5.68 -3.44
N THR A 393 -19.47 -5.15 -4.44
CA THR A 393 -20.94 -5.21 -4.54
C THR A 393 -21.44 -6.15 -5.64
N GLY A 394 -20.54 -6.80 -6.35
CA GLY A 394 -20.80 -7.67 -7.49
C GLY A 394 -20.09 -7.16 -8.74
N PRO A 395 -19.95 -7.97 -9.80
CA PRO A 395 -19.23 -7.59 -11.01
C PRO A 395 -19.79 -6.33 -11.63
N ASP A 396 -18.89 -5.44 -12.06
CA ASP A 396 -19.22 -4.18 -12.72
C ASP A 396 -18.77 -4.16 -14.20
N GLU A 397 -18.73 -2.99 -14.83
CA GLU A 397 -18.34 -2.84 -16.24
C GLU A 397 -16.85 -3.12 -16.43
N GLY A 398 -16.50 -4.10 -17.26
CA GLY A 398 -15.14 -4.52 -17.60
C GLY A 398 -14.64 -5.74 -16.81
N GLU A 399 -15.17 -6.01 -15.60
CA GLU A 399 -14.64 -7.09 -14.75
C GLU A 399 -14.63 -8.47 -15.43
N GLY A 400 -13.45 -9.04 -15.58
CA GLY A 400 -13.24 -10.39 -16.10
C GLY A 400 -13.43 -10.57 -17.60
N ASP A 401 -13.38 -9.49 -18.39
CA ASP A 401 -13.58 -9.53 -19.84
C ASP A 401 -12.26 -9.62 -20.64
N GLY A 402 -11.11 -9.45 -19.99
CA GLY A 402 -9.78 -9.52 -20.59
C GLY A 402 -9.42 -8.31 -21.43
N ILE A 403 -10.09 -7.17 -21.23
CA ILE A 403 -9.85 -5.90 -21.91
C ILE A 403 -9.63 -4.81 -20.87
N PRO A 404 -8.50 -4.12 -20.87
CA PRO A 404 -8.25 -3.08 -19.89
C PRO A 404 -9.35 -2.02 -19.87
N THR A 405 -9.87 -1.72 -18.69
CA THR A 405 -10.94 -0.75 -18.49
C THR A 405 -10.46 0.37 -17.56
N PRO A 406 -10.67 1.66 -17.88
CA PRO A 406 -10.27 2.75 -16.99
C PRO A 406 -10.85 2.60 -15.59
N GLY A 407 -9.98 2.62 -14.57
CA GLY A 407 -10.32 2.38 -13.18
C GLY A 407 -9.76 1.06 -12.63
N GLU A 408 -9.29 0.18 -13.51
CA GLU A 408 -8.59 -1.04 -13.12
C GLU A 408 -7.18 -0.73 -12.59
N PRO A 409 -6.65 -1.56 -11.69
CA PRO A 409 -5.24 -1.51 -11.32
C PRO A 409 -4.35 -1.62 -12.55
N ASP A 410 -3.25 -0.87 -12.54
CA ASP A 410 -2.25 -0.84 -13.63
C ASP A 410 -2.79 -0.46 -15.02
N PHE A 411 -4.07 -0.01 -15.09
CA PHE A 411 -4.66 0.55 -16.29
C PHE A 411 -5.66 1.65 -15.95
N ASP A 412 -5.20 2.83 -15.66
CA ASP A 412 -6.05 3.99 -15.47
C ASP A 412 -5.54 5.20 -16.28
N TYR A 413 -6.39 6.20 -16.43
CA TYR A 413 -6.00 7.46 -17.11
C TYR A 413 -4.93 8.25 -16.34
N LEU A 414 -4.53 7.79 -15.16
CA LEU A 414 -3.47 8.34 -14.33
C LEU A 414 -2.14 7.60 -14.52
N ASP A 415 -2.08 6.57 -15.37
CA ASP A 415 -0.81 5.94 -15.68
C ASP A 415 0.12 6.94 -16.35
N LYS A 416 1.21 7.24 -15.67
CA LYS A 416 2.10 8.35 -15.97
C LYS A 416 3.33 7.93 -16.76
N ASP A 417 3.56 6.63 -16.78
CA ASP A 417 4.65 6.04 -17.55
C ASP A 417 4.25 5.92 -19.04
N GLU A 418 2.94 6.03 -19.35
CA GLU A 418 2.37 5.96 -20.69
C GLU A 418 2.26 7.32 -21.39
N SER A 419 3.00 8.33 -20.99
CA SER A 419 2.91 9.65 -21.60
C SER A 419 4.24 10.07 -22.20
N ASP A 420 4.26 10.31 -23.52
CA ASP A 420 5.41 10.82 -24.28
C ASP A 420 5.79 12.26 -23.83
N GLN A 421 6.34 12.36 -22.63
CA GLN A 421 6.61 13.59 -21.90
C GLN A 421 7.82 14.33 -22.47
N ILE A 422 7.78 15.65 -22.47
CA ILE A 422 8.89 16.49 -22.99
C ILE A 422 9.85 16.99 -21.90
N GLY A 423 9.52 16.80 -20.63
CA GLY A 423 10.37 17.14 -19.50
C GLY A 423 10.85 18.59 -19.47
N LEU A 424 12.04 18.81 -18.92
CA LEU A 424 12.71 20.10 -18.82
C LEU A 424 13.42 20.45 -20.14
N THR A 425 12.81 21.26 -20.97
CA THR A 425 13.36 21.64 -22.29
C THR A 425 14.08 22.99 -22.29
N GLY A 426 13.78 23.89 -21.36
CA GLY A 426 14.38 25.21 -21.25
C GLY A 426 14.81 25.53 -19.83
N PHE A 427 16.04 25.99 -19.66
CA PHE A 427 16.58 26.37 -18.38
C PHE A 427 17.51 27.57 -18.50
N GLN A 428 17.36 28.55 -17.63
CA GLN A 428 18.27 29.68 -17.55
C GLN A 428 18.38 30.16 -16.10
N VAL A 429 19.63 30.37 -15.68
CA VAL A 429 19.97 31.07 -14.45
C VAL A 429 20.33 32.53 -14.79
N PHE A 430 19.85 33.47 -14.02
CA PHE A 430 20.09 34.88 -14.22
C PHE A 430 20.19 35.64 -12.89
N VAL A 431 20.76 36.81 -12.93
CA VAL A 431 20.72 37.74 -11.80
C VAL A 431 19.31 38.34 -11.74
N LEU A 432 18.61 38.20 -10.62
CA LEU A 432 17.18 38.45 -10.50
C LEU A 432 16.75 39.80 -11.10
N HIS A 433 17.42 40.89 -10.78
CA HIS A 433 17.09 42.24 -11.24
C HIS A 433 17.41 42.49 -12.73
N GLU A 434 18.05 41.58 -13.45
CA GLU A 434 18.33 41.71 -14.90
C GLU A 434 17.11 41.34 -15.75
N TYR A 435 16.17 40.55 -15.22
CA TYR A 435 14.94 40.17 -15.89
C TYR A 435 13.72 40.78 -15.17
N LYS A 436 12.93 41.53 -15.95
CA LYS A 436 11.70 42.15 -15.45
C LYS A 436 10.49 41.54 -16.14
N MET A 437 9.49 41.14 -15.39
CA MET A 437 8.27 40.48 -15.87
C MET A 437 7.45 41.38 -16.83
N GLU A 438 7.70 42.64 -16.86
CA GLU A 438 7.10 43.59 -17.80
C GLU A 438 7.63 43.45 -19.27
N TYR A 439 8.71 42.66 -19.50
CA TYR A 439 9.34 42.49 -20.82
C TYR A 439 9.09 41.11 -21.42
N ASP A 440 7.91 40.87 -21.97
CA ASP A 440 7.49 39.59 -22.53
C ASP A 440 8.49 38.95 -23.50
N GLU A 441 9.09 39.75 -24.39
CA GLU A 441 10.09 39.26 -25.36
C GLU A 441 11.38 38.75 -24.67
N ALA A 442 11.79 39.37 -23.59
CA ALA A 442 12.96 38.90 -22.83
C ALA A 442 12.64 37.56 -22.15
N TYR A 443 11.48 37.45 -21.51
CA TYR A 443 10.98 36.22 -20.92
C TYR A 443 10.84 35.09 -21.94
N TRP A 444 10.14 35.34 -23.03
CA TRP A 444 10.00 34.38 -24.13
C TRP A 444 11.34 33.82 -24.59
N ASN A 445 12.36 34.68 -24.75
CA ASN A 445 13.68 34.23 -25.15
C ASN A 445 14.40 33.45 -24.04
N GLY A 446 14.16 33.77 -22.80
CA GLY A 446 14.67 33.04 -21.64
C GLY A 446 14.07 31.63 -21.52
N LEU A 447 12.75 31.54 -21.62
CA LEU A 447 12.02 30.26 -21.49
C LEU A 447 12.45 29.21 -22.55
N LYS A 448 12.71 29.62 -23.76
CA LYS A 448 13.15 28.73 -24.84
C LYS A 448 14.67 28.51 -24.90
N SER A 449 15.41 29.04 -23.94
CA SER A 449 16.86 28.88 -23.90
C SER A 449 17.19 27.45 -23.53
N ALA A 450 17.92 26.73 -24.40
CA ALA A 450 18.42 25.40 -24.06
C ALA A 450 19.29 25.48 -22.78
N PRO A 451 19.26 24.45 -21.92
CA PRO A 451 20.06 24.43 -20.71
C PRO A 451 21.53 24.72 -20.98
N PRO A 452 22.16 25.71 -20.33
CA PRO A 452 23.56 26.06 -20.56
C PRO A 452 24.47 24.97 -19.95
N PRO A 453 25.72 24.81 -20.43
CA PRO A 453 26.71 23.99 -19.74
C PRO A 453 26.84 24.38 -18.26
N ARG A 454 26.92 23.39 -17.35
CA ARG A 454 26.94 23.62 -15.88
C ARG A 454 28.07 24.57 -15.43
N GLU A 455 29.21 24.56 -16.11
CA GLU A 455 30.36 25.46 -15.85
C GLU A 455 30.11 26.94 -16.19
N LYS A 456 28.99 27.24 -16.85
CA LYS A 456 28.57 28.60 -17.20
C LYS A 456 27.44 29.15 -16.33
N LEU A 457 27.04 28.42 -15.31
CA LEU A 457 26.00 28.87 -14.40
C LEU A 457 26.47 30.08 -13.58
N VAL A 458 25.55 30.99 -13.31
CA VAL A 458 25.81 32.16 -12.45
C VAL A 458 25.91 31.70 -11.00
N GLN A 459 26.91 32.22 -10.28
CA GLN A 459 27.16 31.90 -8.89
C GLN A 459 27.42 33.17 -8.08
N ASN A 460 27.16 33.13 -6.78
CA ASN A 460 27.35 34.21 -5.82
C ASN A 460 26.58 35.50 -6.23
N THR A 461 25.28 35.35 -6.42
CA THR A 461 24.38 36.44 -6.76
C THR A 461 22.97 36.16 -6.25
N ASN A 462 22.15 37.18 -6.12
CA ASN A 462 20.70 36.99 -5.96
C ASN A 462 20.14 36.35 -7.25
N LEU A 463 19.66 35.14 -7.11
CA LEU A 463 19.52 34.17 -8.18
C LEU A 463 18.07 33.97 -8.61
N GLY A 464 17.76 34.30 -9.86
CA GLY A 464 16.54 33.86 -10.54
C GLY A 464 16.77 32.71 -11.49
N MET A 465 15.74 31.86 -11.65
CA MET A 465 15.75 30.79 -12.63
C MET A 465 14.48 30.78 -13.48
N PHE A 466 14.65 30.46 -14.77
CA PHE A 466 13.58 29.95 -15.60
C PHE A 466 13.69 28.43 -15.68
N PHE A 467 12.56 27.78 -15.49
CA PHE A 467 12.41 26.33 -15.54
C PHE A 467 11.20 26.05 -16.43
N SER A 468 11.39 25.55 -17.64
CA SER A 468 10.34 25.49 -18.66
C SER A 468 10.26 24.17 -19.41
N SER A 469 9.05 23.83 -19.82
CA SER A 469 8.68 22.73 -20.69
C SER A 469 7.96 23.28 -21.93
N GLY A 470 8.38 22.86 -23.12
CA GLY A 470 7.85 23.32 -24.41
C GLY A 470 8.89 23.32 -25.53
N PRO A 471 8.50 23.70 -26.79
CA PRO A 471 7.15 24.11 -27.14
C PRO A 471 6.22 22.93 -27.42
N PHE A 472 4.96 23.05 -27.01
CA PHE A 472 3.91 22.09 -27.35
C PHE A 472 2.66 22.82 -27.90
N GLY A 473 1.74 22.07 -28.50
CA GLY A 473 0.46 22.58 -28.96
C GLY A 473 -0.59 22.57 -27.86
N LEU A 474 -1.36 23.65 -27.72
CA LEU A 474 -2.51 23.74 -26.82
C LEU A 474 -3.73 24.23 -27.61
N LYS A 475 -4.60 23.30 -28.02
CA LYS A 475 -5.77 23.63 -28.83
C LYS A 475 -6.90 24.21 -27.98
N ALA A 476 -7.86 24.81 -28.64
CA ALA A 476 -9.09 25.29 -28.04
C ALA A 476 -9.85 24.12 -27.34
N GLY A 477 -10.08 24.22 -26.06
CA GLY A 477 -10.71 23.20 -25.23
C GLY A 477 -9.78 22.11 -24.70
N ASP A 478 -8.49 22.10 -25.11
CA ASP A 478 -7.52 21.14 -24.59
C ASP A 478 -7.05 21.55 -23.19
N THR A 479 -6.87 20.58 -22.33
CA THR A 479 -6.22 20.70 -21.01
C THR A 479 -4.89 19.97 -21.04
N GLN A 480 -3.86 20.59 -20.51
CA GLN A 480 -2.56 19.97 -20.25
C GLN A 480 -2.35 19.84 -18.75
N PHE A 481 -1.72 18.76 -18.37
CA PHE A 481 -1.47 18.41 -16.99
C PHE A 481 0.01 18.64 -16.64
N TYR A 482 0.22 19.15 -15.44
CA TYR A 482 1.54 19.35 -14.86
C TYR A 482 1.55 18.85 -13.43
N SER A 483 2.55 18.09 -13.07
CA SER A 483 2.84 17.82 -11.67
C SER A 483 4.25 18.26 -11.32
N MET A 484 4.41 18.94 -10.21
CA MET A 484 5.66 19.53 -9.76
C MET A 484 5.91 19.18 -8.31
N SER A 485 7.16 19.25 -7.89
CA SER A 485 7.53 19.19 -6.48
C SER A 485 8.55 20.26 -6.12
N LEU A 486 8.30 20.98 -5.02
CA LEU A 486 9.28 21.82 -4.34
C LEU A 486 9.90 20.97 -3.25
N LEU A 487 11.20 20.74 -3.32
CA LEU A 487 11.96 19.77 -2.52
C LEU A 487 13.03 20.48 -1.69
N PHE A 488 13.30 19.95 -0.50
CA PHE A 488 14.36 20.41 0.38
C PHE A 488 15.26 19.26 0.80
N GLY A 489 16.54 19.55 1.06
CA GLY A 489 17.49 18.55 1.50
C GLY A 489 18.73 19.17 2.15
N GLU A 490 19.47 18.37 2.92
CA GLU A 490 20.72 18.82 3.56
C GLU A 490 21.84 19.04 2.54
N ASP A 491 21.82 18.25 1.45
CA ASP A 491 22.75 18.36 0.35
C ASP A 491 22.13 17.92 -0.99
N GLN A 492 22.88 18.10 -2.07
CA GLN A 492 22.48 17.74 -3.42
C GLN A 492 22.17 16.24 -3.59
N ASN A 493 22.91 15.35 -2.90
CA ASN A 493 22.71 13.90 -3.02
C ASN A 493 21.39 13.49 -2.35
N GLN A 494 21.08 14.08 -1.19
CA GLN A 494 19.81 13.87 -0.52
C GLN A 494 18.66 14.41 -1.38
N LEU A 495 18.81 15.59 -1.98
CA LEU A 495 17.82 16.18 -2.87
C LEU A 495 17.54 15.27 -4.09
N ALA A 496 18.58 14.71 -4.71
CA ALA A 496 18.44 13.78 -5.84
C ALA A 496 17.73 12.48 -5.43
N ARG A 497 18.03 11.94 -4.25
CA ARG A 497 17.31 10.77 -3.72
C ARG A 497 15.84 11.13 -3.42
N ALA A 498 15.60 12.28 -2.79
CA ALA A 498 14.25 12.76 -2.53
C ALA A 498 13.44 12.88 -3.84
N LYS A 499 14.03 13.44 -4.92
CA LYS A 499 13.35 13.53 -6.22
C LYS A 499 12.93 12.15 -6.75
N LYS A 500 13.82 11.15 -6.71
CA LYS A 500 13.48 9.78 -7.14
C LYS A 500 12.32 9.20 -6.32
N THR A 501 12.37 9.37 -5.00
CA THR A 501 11.30 8.91 -4.10
C THR A 501 9.96 9.62 -4.40
N VAL A 502 9.99 10.95 -4.59
CA VAL A 502 8.79 11.74 -4.89
C VAL A 502 8.21 11.36 -6.25
N GLN A 503 9.07 11.00 -7.23
CA GLN A 503 8.64 10.49 -8.52
C GLN A 503 7.90 9.16 -8.38
N GLN A 504 8.44 8.23 -7.60
CA GLN A 504 7.78 6.96 -7.32
C GLN A 504 6.42 7.15 -6.63
N ILE A 505 6.35 8.05 -5.63
CA ILE A 505 5.09 8.42 -4.97
C ILE A 505 4.09 8.98 -5.98
N TYR A 506 4.56 9.84 -6.89
CA TYR A 506 3.74 10.40 -7.94
C TYR A 506 3.23 9.30 -8.90
N ASN A 507 4.10 8.42 -9.39
CA ASN A 507 3.76 7.32 -10.28
C ASN A 507 2.76 6.35 -9.64
N ALA A 508 2.87 6.12 -8.33
CA ALA A 508 1.90 5.38 -7.53
C ALA A 508 0.64 6.18 -7.17
N THR A 509 0.27 7.20 -7.95
CA THR A 509 -0.93 8.04 -7.73
C THR A 509 -1.01 8.64 -6.32
N TYR A 510 0.13 9.11 -5.80
CA TYR A 510 0.29 9.62 -4.43
C TYR A 510 -0.10 8.59 -3.35
N GLN A 511 0.00 7.33 -3.68
CA GLN A 511 -0.11 6.27 -2.70
C GLN A 511 1.28 6.04 -2.10
N PHE A 512 1.32 6.05 -0.79
CA PHE A 512 2.55 5.82 -0.05
C PHE A 512 2.60 4.37 0.39
N ALA A 513 3.79 3.84 0.55
CA ALA A 513 3.98 2.67 1.37
C ALA A 513 3.32 2.95 2.74
N ARG A 514 2.35 2.14 3.10
CA ARG A 514 1.57 2.31 4.31
C ARG A 514 1.97 1.25 5.31
N PRO A 515 2.20 1.64 6.57
CA PRO A 515 2.27 0.63 7.59
C PRO A 515 0.98 -0.19 7.61
N PRO A 516 1.03 -1.46 8.00
CA PRO A 516 -0.15 -2.31 8.03
C PRO A 516 -1.29 -1.71 8.84
N ASP A 517 -2.51 -2.07 8.50
CA ASP A 517 -3.71 -1.66 9.23
C ASP A 517 -3.61 -1.99 10.72
N LYS A 518 -4.18 -1.15 11.57
CA LYS A 518 -4.13 -1.34 13.02
C LYS A 518 -5.03 -2.48 13.45
N SER A 519 -4.47 -3.49 14.10
CA SER A 519 -5.22 -4.53 14.80
C SER A 519 -5.87 -3.97 16.05
N ARG A 520 -7.07 -4.44 16.38
CA ARG A 520 -7.77 -4.06 17.62
C ARG A 520 -7.17 -4.77 18.82
N LEU A 521 -6.60 -4.01 19.75
CA LEU A 521 -6.04 -4.55 20.99
C LEU A 521 -7.09 -4.61 22.10
N THR A 522 -7.14 -5.74 22.76
CA THR A 522 -7.85 -5.94 24.04
C THR A 522 -6.85 -6.28 25.15
N ALA A 523 -6.96 -5.63 26.30
CA ALA A 523 -6.12 -5.88 27.46
C ALA A 523 -6.96 -6.32 28.65
N VAL A 524 -6.68 -7.51 29.20
CA VAL A 524 -7.41 -8.12 30.32
C VAL A 524 -6.54 -8.07 31.56
N PRO A 525 -6.97 -7.37 32.64
CA PRO A 525 -6.22 -7.31 33.88
C PRO A 525 -6.32 -8.61 34.64
N GLY A 526 -5.18 -9.09 35.17
CA GLY A 526 -5.09 -10.24 36.06
C GLY A 526 -4.27 -9.95 37.31
N ASP A 527 -4.10 -10.96 38.17
CA ASP A 527 -3.26 -10.88 39.36
C ASP A 527 -1.78 -11.01 38.97
N GLY A 528 -1.04 -9.90 39.07
CA GLY A 528 0.36 -9.83 38.65
C GLY A 528 0.57 -10.14 37.16
N ARG A 529 -0.44 -9.95 36.32
CA ARG A 529 -0.36 -10.16 34.89
C ARG A 529 -1.35 -9.30 34.11
N VAL A 530 -1.05 -9.10 32.85
CA VAL A 530 -1.98 -8.55 31.82
C VAL A 530 -1.99 -9.50 30.63
N VAL A 531 -3.18 -9.89 30.21
CA VAL A 531 -3.35 -10.64 28.97
C VAL A 531 -3.71 -9.63 27.86
N LEU A 532 -2.93 -9.63 26.82
CA LEU A 532 -3.15 -8.83 25.60
C LEU A 532 -3.58 -9.76 24.49
N TYR A 533 -4.58 -9.40 23.70
CA TYR A 533 -4.91 -10.10 22.46
C TYR A 533 -5.45 -9.14 21.41
N TRP A 534 -5.27 -9.50 20.16
CA TRP A 534 -5.62 -8.65 19.02
C TRP A 534 -6.13 -9.47 17.85
N ASP A 535 -6.81 -8.80 16.91
CA ASP A 535 -7.31 -9.39 15.67
C ASP A 535 -6.21 -9.47 14.58
N ASP A 536 -6.50 -10.22 13.52
CA ASP A 536 -5.63 -10.47 12.37
C ASP A 536 -5.76 -9.42 11.24
N LYS A 537 -6.41 -8.28 11.51
CA LYS A 537 -6.68 -7.28 10.48
C LYS A 537 -5.41 -6.78 9.77
N ALA A 538 -4.33 -6.61 10.51
CA ALA A 538 -3.06 -6.16 9.96
C ALA A 538 -2.47 -7.11 8.90
N GLU A 539 -2.68 -8.41 9.05
CA GLU A 539 -2.15 -9.45 8.15
C GLU A 539 -2.79 -9.43 6.76
N LYS A 540 -3.99 -8.83 6.68
CA LYS A 540 -4.77 -8.66 5.46
C LYS A 540 -4.55 -7.30 4.81
N SER A 541 -3.62 -6.49 5.34
CA SER A 541 -3.31 -5.18 4.81
C SER A 541 -2.70 -5.30 3.43
N TRP A 542 -3.15 -4.44 2.54
CA TRP A 542 -2.58 -4.27 1.21
C TRP A 542 -1.78 -2.98 1.17
N ASP A 543 -0.52 -3.05 0.77
CA ASP A 543 0.26 -1.85 0.49
C ASP A 543 0.02 -1.41 -0.96
N PRO A 544 -0.64 -0.26 -1.17
CA PRO A 544 -0.95 0.21 -2.51
C PRO A 544 0.26 0.74 -3.28
N PHE A 545 1.37 1.03 -2.60
CA PHE A 545 2.61 1.46 -3.24
C PHE A 545 3.43 0.26 -3.73
N LEU A 546 3.52 -0.80 -2.92
CA LEU A 546 4.22 -2.03 -3.28
C LEU A 546 3.34 -2.99 -4.08
N GLN A 547 2.00 -2.74 -4.12
CA GLN A 547 0.99 -3.61 -4.75
C GLN A 547 1.09 -5.05 -4.25
N GLU A 548 1.30 -5.22 -2.95
CA GLU A 548 1.38 -6.54 -2.31
C GLU A 548 0.99 -6.49 -0.84
N HIS A 549 0.74 -7.69 -0.26
CA HIS A 549 0.63 -7.85 1.18
C HIS A 549 2.05 -7.92 1.77
N ASP A 550 2.49 -6.86 2.38
CA ASP A 550 3.85 -6.69 2.89
C ASP A 550 3.97 -6.74 4.41
N PHE A 551 2.86 -7.03 5.09
CA PHE A 551 2.85 -7.24 6.54
C PHE A 551 3.94 -8.27 6.94
N GLU A 552 4.71 -7.95 8.00
CA GLU A 552 5.77 -8.82 8.50
C GLU A 552 5.55 -9.28 9.93
N GLY A 553 4.99 -8.43 10.80
CA GLY A 553 4.83 -8.86 12.17
C GLY A 553 4.21 -7.84 13.12
N TYR A 554 4.16 -8.21 14.39
CA TYR A 554 3.64 -7.40 15.49
C TYR A 554 4.71 -7.13 16.53
N ARG A 555 4.78 -5.88 17.03
CA ARG A 555 5.57 -5.46 18.18
C ARG A 555 4.68 -5.02 19.33
N ILE A 556 5.00 -5.44 20.51
CA ILE A 556 4.29 -5.05 21.72
C ILE A 556 5.11 -4.06 22.50
N TYR A 557 4.53 -2.90 22.74
CA TYR A 557 5.09 -1.84 23.56
C TYR A 557 4.34 -1.73 24.88
N ARG A 558 5.08 -1.48 25.95
CA ARG A 558 4.54 -1.22 27.30
C ARG A 558 5.29 -0.08 27.95
N THR A 559 4.55 0.83 28.56
CA THR A 559 5.10 1.95 29.35
C THR A 559 4.21 2.28 30.56
N THR A 560 4.70 3.13 31.44
CA THR A 560 3.91 3.72 32.51
C THR A 560 3.46 5.14 32.19
N ASP A 561 3.84 5.68 31.06
CA ASP A 561 3.41 6.96 30.50
C ASP A 561 2.67 6.80 29.14
N ALA A 562 1.71 7.69 28.88
CA ALA A 562 0.86 7.64 27.69
C ALA A 562 1.58 7.99 26.36
N GLU A 563 2.73 8.64 26.44
CA GLU A 563 3.52 9.07 25.28
C GLU A 563 4.53 8.01 24.83
N PHE A 564 4.61 6.90 25.53
CA PHE A 564 5.59 5.85 25.32
C PHE A 564 7.05 6.33 25.35
N SER A 565 7.33 7.40 26.10
CA SER A 565 8.66 8.00 26.19
C SER A 565 9.69 7.04 26.81
N GLU A 566 9.29 6.19 27.74
CA GLU A 566 10.17 5.17 28.34
C GLU A 566 10.61 4.10 27.32
N ALA A 567 9.85 3.88 26.25
CA ALA A 567 10.17 2.94 25.18
C ALA A 567 11.10 3.55 24.11
N GLN A 568 11.18 4.87 24.02
CA GLN A 568 11.98 5.58 23.01
C GLN A 568 13.47 5.60 23.38
N VAL A 569 14.12 4.45 23.31
CA VAL A 569 15.51 4.28 23.78
C VAL A 569 16.52 4.03 22.66
N ILE A 570 16.07 3.82 21.41
CA ILE A 570 16.94 3.62 20.27
C ILE A 570 17.14 4.96 19.57
N THR A 571 18.35 5.50 19.64
CA THR A 571 18.69 6.83 19.16
C THR A 571 19.68 6.78 18.01
N ASP A 572 19.57 7.75 17.09
CA ASP A 572 20.57 7.98 16.05
C ASP A 572 21.93 8.49 16.63
N ALA A 573 22.88 8.70 15.75
CA ALA A 573 24.23 9.19 16.14
C ALA A 573 24.22 10.57 16.82
N TYR A 574 23.14 11.33 16.68
CA TYR A 574 22.95 12.66 17.29
C TYR A 574 22.15 12.60 18.59
N GLY A 575 21.69 11.41 19.02
CA GLY A 575 20.92 11.20 20.23
C GLY A 575 19.41 11.45 20.07
N LYS A 576 18.90 11.62 18.84
CA LYS A 576 17.47 11.73 18.59
C LYS A 576 16.84 10.34 18.61
N ALA A 577 15.76 10.17 19.39
CA ALA A 577 15.04 8.89 19.44
C ALA A 577 14.40 8.59 18.08
N ARG A 578 14.62 7.38 17.58
CA ARG A 578 14.13 6.92 16.27
C ARG A 578 13.21 5.73 16.37
N PHE A 579 13.58 4.74 17.16
CA PHE A 579 12.78 3.55 17.38
C PHE A 579 12.49 3.31 18.87
N ARG A 580 11.38 2.64 19.10
CA ARG A 580 10.96 2.19 20.43
C ARG A 580 11.53 0.80 20.71
N LYS A 581 11.78 0.49 21.97
CA LYS A 581 12.11 -0.85 22.42
C LYS A 581 10.82 -1.61 22.77
N TYR A 582 10.56 -2.69 22.07
CA TYR A 582 9.42 -3.58 22.33
C TYR A 582 9.68 -4.54 23.49
N ILE A 583 8.62 -5.08 24.10
CA ILE A 583 8.69 -6.11 25.13
C ILE A 583 8.50 -7.52 24.56
N ALA A 584 7.87 -7.64 23.40
CA ALA A 584 7.71 -8.86 22.62
C ALA A 584 7.53 -8.52 21.15
N GLU A 585 7.91 -9.46 20.28
CA GLU A 585 7.77 -9.41 18.84
C GLU A 585 7.31 -10.76 18.32
N PHE A 586 6.45 -10.76 17.30
CA PHE A 586 5.94 -11.93 16.62
C PHE A 586 5.91 -11.64 15.12
N ASP A 587 6.79 -12.28 14.38
CA ASP A 587 7.01 -12.08 12.95
C ASP A 587 6.67 -13.34 12.14
N LEU A 588 6.39 -13.18 10.87
CA LEU A 588 6.11 -14.28 9.96
C LEU A 588 7.31 -15.24 9.87
N ALA A 589 7.03 -16.53 9.84
CA ALA A 589 8.06 -17.55 9.63
C ALA A 589 8.30 -17.77 8.12
N ASN A 590 8.74 -16.71 7.42
CA ASN A 590 8.88 -16.67 5.96
C ASN A 590 10.35 -16.62 5.48
N GLY A 591 11.32 -16.61 6.42
CA GLY A 591 12.76 -16.51 6.15
C GLY A 591 13.29 -15.09 6.09
N ILE A 592 12.44 -14.06 6.22
CA ILE A 592 12.81 -12.65 6.32
C ILE A 592 13.14 -12.36 7.79
N LYS A 593 14.34 -11.86 8.09
CA LYS A 593 14.76 -11.58 9.46
C LYS A 593 16.00 -10.72 9.54
N GLY A 594 16.26 -10.18 10.72
CA GLY A 594 17.43 -9.38 11.04
C GLY A 594 17.32 -7.95 10.51
N LEU A 595 18.43 -7.28 10.32
CA LEU A 595 18.45 -5.87 9.97
C LEU A 595 18.13 -5.63 8.50
N HIS A 596 17.12 -4.79 8.22
CA HIS A 596 16.78 -4.37 6.87
C HIS A 596 17.97 -3.67 6.18
N PRO A 597 18.22 -3.89 4.88
CA PRO A 597 19.35 -3.28 4.18
C PRO A 597 19.34 -1.75 4.16
N ILE A 598 18.15 -1.15 3.99
CA ILE A 598 17.97 0.31 3.99
C ILE A 598 18.00 0.82 5.43
N ASP A 599 18.73 1.90 5.66
CA ASP A 599 18.75 2.58 6.95
C ASP A 599 17.96 3.90 6.92
N ILE A 600 17.47 4.30 8.08
CA ILE A 600 16.91 5.63 8.33
C ILE A 600 17.92 6.38 9.20
N GLU A 601 18.60 7.37 8.63
CA GLU A 601 19.60 8.20 9.33
C GLU A 601 20.63 7.36 10.12
N GLY A 602 21.12 6.30 9.48
CA GLY A 602 22.15 5.41 10.01
C GLY A 602 21.68 4.33 10.97
N ILE A 603 20.36 4.17 11.16
CA ILE A 603 19.76 3.09 11.95
C ILE A 603 18.95 2.19 11.04
N LYS A 604 19.23 0.89 11.10
CA LYS A 604 18.50 -0.14 10.34
C LYS A 604 17.34 -0.68 11.18
N PHE A 605 16.19 -0.86 10.51
CA PHE A 605 15.03 -1.52 11.10
C PHE A 605 15.33 -3.01 11.31
N ASP A 606 14.94 -3.58 12.42
CA ASP A 606 15.06 -5.00 12.72
C ASP A 606 13.76 -5.71 12.30
N LEU A 607 13.84 -6.71 11.44
CA LEU A 607 12.68 -7.43 10.89
C LEU A 607 12.29 -8.67 11.71
N GLY A 608 12.97 -8.93 12.85
CA GLY A 608 12.67 -10.07 13.71
C GLY A 608 13.54 -11.29 13.47
N GLU A 609 13.10 -12.46 13.94
CA GLU A 609 13.87 -13.70 14.03
C GLU A 609 13.11 -14.94 13.51
N ASP A 610 12.08 -14.80 12.65
CA ASP A 610 11.18 -15.87 12.19
C ASP A 610 10.45 -16.59 13.36
N THR A 611 9.88 -15.82 14.30
CA THR A 611 9.33 -16.36 15.55
C THR A 611 7.98 -17.06 15.37
N GLY A 612 7.30 -16.80 14.27
CA GLY A 612 5.91 -17.16 14.01
C GLY A 612 4.91 -16.20 14.66
N LEU A 613 3.80 -15.96 13.98
CA LEU A 613 2.76 -15.03 14.46
C LEU A 613 2.07 -15.54 15.71
N ARG A 614 1.62 -14.60 16.54
CA ARG A 614 0.70 -14.83 17.65
C ARG A 614 -0.28 -13.68 17.76
N HIS A 615 -1.49 -13.99 18.22
CA HIS A 615 -2.54 -13.02 18.42
C HIS A 615 -2.83 -12.71 19.89
N TYR A 616 -1.98 -13.18 20.78
CA TYR A 616 -2.04 -12.86 22.20
C TYR A 616 -0.66 -12.89 22.86
N TYR A 617 -0.56 -12.19 23.96
CA TYR A 617 0.64 -12.15 24.80
C TYR A 617 0.25 -12.01 26.27
N VAL A 618 0.91 -12.76 27.16
CA VAL A 618 0.69 -12.66 28.59
C VAL A 618 1.89 -11.97 29.23
N ASP A 619 1.69 -10.71 29.60
CA ASP A 619 2.70 -9.96 30.35
C ASP A 619 2.61 -10.26 31.83
N THR A 620 3.63 -10.93 32.36
CA THR A 620 3.76 -11.28 33.79
C THR A 620 4.74 -10.37 34.56
N ASN A 621 5.32 -9.39 33.84
CA ASN A 621 6.26 -8.44 34.45
C ASN A 621 5.57 -7.13 34.80
N VAL A 622 4.48 -7.20 35.57
CA VAL A 622 3.64 -6.07 35.99
C VAL A 622 3.28 -6.12 37.43
N ASP A 623 3.07 -4.97 38.06
CA ASP A 623 2.69 -4.82 39.45
C ASP A 623 1.20 -4.48 39.58
N ASN A 624 0.52 -5.13 40.51
CA ASN A 624 -0.87 -4.82 40.82
C ASN A 624 -1.02 -3.39 41.33
N GLY A 625 -2.01 -2.69 40.76
CA GLY A 625 -2.31 -1.29 41.11
C GLY A 625 -1.53 -0.26 40.31
N GLN A 626 -0.52 -0.66 39.54
CA GLN A 626 0.16 0.22 38.57
C GLN A 626 -0.62 0.24 37.27
N THR A 627 -0.86 1.44 36.72
CA THR A 627 -1.45 1.59 35.38
C THR A 627 -0.36 1.46 34.34
N TYR A 628 -0.63 0.64 33.30
CA TYR A 628 0.22 0.43 32.14
C TYR A 628 -0.48 0.84 30.87
N TYR A 629 0.30 1.36 29.93
CA TYR A 629 -0.11 1.74 28.60
C TYR A 629 0.53 0.75 27.62
N TYR A 630 -0.29 0.07 26.84
CA TYR A 630 0.13 -0.92 25.85
C TYR A 630 -0.20 -0.46 24.45
N ALA A 631 0.64 -0.85 23.51
CA ALA A 631 0.35 -0.80 22.09
C ALA A 631 0.80 -2.08 21.42
N VAL A 632 -0.04 -2.64 20.56
CA VAL A 632 0.34 -3.67 19.59
C VAL A 632 0.48 -2.98 18.24
N VAL A 633 1.69 -2.99 17.72
CA VAL A 633 2.06 -2.21 16.54
C VAL A 633 2.46 -3.17 15.42
N PRO A 634 1.60 -3.37 14.41
CA PRO A 634 1.99 -4.10 13.21
C PRO A 634 3.03 -3.32 12.41
N TYR A 635 3.91 -4.05 11.72
CA TYR A 635 4.93 -3.50 10.84
C TYR A 635 5.06 -4.32 9.54
N ASP A 636 5.53 -3.65 8.50
CA ASP A 636 5.77 -4.21 7.19
C ASP A 636 7.24 -4.62 7.00
N ARG A 637 7.52 -5.33 5.90
CA ARG A 637 8.88 -5.76 5.56
C ARG A 637 9.67 -4.71 4.78
N GLY A 638 9.00 -3.65 4.28
CA GLY A 638 9.60 -2.69 3.35
C GLY A 638 10.03 -3.33 2.02
N LEU A 639 10.83 -2.60 1.26
CA LEU A 639 11.40 -3.06 0.00
C LEU A 639 12.89 -2.75 -0.04
N ALA A 640 13.71 -3.73 -0.44
CA ALA A 640 15.12 -3.50 -0.71
C ALA A 640 15.52 -4.15 -2.04
N THR A 641 15.97 -3.33 -2.97
CA THR A 641 16.50 -3.76 -4.27
C THR A 641 18.00 -3.53 -4.34
N VAL A 642 18.73 -4.46 -4.93
CA VAL A 642 20.17 -4.36 -5.13
C VAL A 642 20.44 -4.27 -6.62
N SER A 643 20.98 -3.13 -7.07
CA SER A 643 21.32 -2.92 -8.47
C SER A 643 22.46 -3.85 -8.92
N SER A 644 22.63 -4.00 -10.23
CA SER A 644 23.76 -4.76 -10.80
C SER A 644 25.14 -4.19 -10.39
N THR A 645 25.19 -2.93 -9.95
CA THR A 645 26.40 -2.26 -9.43
C THR A 645 26.61 -2.47 -7.92
N GLY A 646 25.65 -3.11 -7.24
CA GLY A 646 25.67 -3.33 -5.79
C GLY A 646 25.14 -2.16 -4.97
N GLU A 647 24.52 -1.18 -5.60
CA GLU A 647 23.79 -0.09 -4.91
C GLU A 647 22.48 -0.63 -4.35
N ILE A 648 22.20 -0.31 -3.09
CA ILE A 648 20.98 -0.72 -2.40
C ILE A 648 20.02 0.47 -2.41
N SER A 649 18.84 0.27 -2.94
CA SER A 649 17.75 1.24 -2.94
C SER A 649 16.46 0.57 -2.47
N GLY A 650 15.48 1.35 -2.04
CA GLY A 650 14.19 0.81 -1.60
C GLY A 650 13.58 1.63 -0.47
N ILE A 651 12.64 1.01 0.23
CA ILE A 651 11.86 1.61 1.31
C ILE A 651 12.15 0.84 2.59
N SER A 652 12.47 1.59 3.65
CA SER A 652 12.61 1.00 4.98
C SER A 652 11.25 0.53 5.50
N PRO A 653 11.21 -0.57 6.26
CA PRO A 653 10.00 -0.99 6.97
C PRO A 653 9.39 0.12 7.83
N SER A 654 8.08 0.09 7.96
CA SER A 654 7.33 1.06 8.75
C SER A 654 6.43 0.39 9.79
N GLU A 655 6.18 1.10 10.89
CA GLU A 655 5.30 0.67 11.97
C GLU A 655 4.01 1.48 11.97
N ALA A 656 2.88 0.83 12.23
CA ALA A 656 1.62 1.54 12.45
C ALA A 656 1.71 2.48 13.66
N SER A 657 1.07 3.62 13.59
CA SER A 657 1.08 4.58 14.69
C SER A 657 0.30 4.09 15.91
N SER A 658 0.67 4.57 17.10
CA SER A 658 -0.03 4.29 18.34
C SER A 658 -0.18 5.59 19.14
N VAL A 659 -1.42 5.95 19.48
CA VAL A 659 -1.71 7.23 20.14
C VAL A 659 -2.60 7.02 21.36
N ILE A 660 -2.14 7.51 22.53
CA ILE A 660 -2.96 7.65 23.72
C ILE A 660 -2.87 9.10 24.16
N ARG A 661 -4.01 9.76 24.35
CA ARG A 661 -4.04 11.14 24.88
C ARG A 661 -4.57 11.16 26.29
N VAL A 662 -3.84 11.84 27.16
CA VAL A 662 -4.18 12.01 28.56
C VAL A 662 -4.23 13.51 28.86
N SER A 663 -5.27 13.97 29.56
CA SER A 663 -5.36 15.37 29.99
C SER A 663 -4.29 15.71 31.03
N ALA A 664 -4.05 16.99 31.27
CA ALA A 664 -3.15 17.46 32.32
C ALA A 664 -3.54 16.98 33.73
N ALA A 665 -4.78 16.51 33.94
CA ALA A 665 -5.27 15.91 35.18
C ALA A 665 -5.07 14.40 35.25
N GLY A 666 -4.43 13.76 34.24
CA GLY A 666 -4.20 12.32 34.19
C GLY A 666 -5.42 11.50 33.73
N VAL A 667 -6.44 12.14 33.16
CA VAL A 667 -7.62 11.46 32.62
C VAL A 667 -7.37 11.06 31.17
N VAL A 668 -7.61 9.80 30.84
CA VAL A 668 -7.50 9.30 29.45
C VAL A 668 -8.63 9.90 28.63
N GLU A 669 -8.28 10.64 27.56
CA GLU A 669 -9.22 11.32 26.65
C GLU A 669 -9.41 10.56 25.34
N TYR A 670 -8.36 9.85 24.92
CA TYR A 670 -8.37 9.09 23.68
C TYR A 670 -7.43 7.89 23.77
N VAL A 671 -7.85 6.76 23.24
CA VAL A 671 -7.05 5.54 23.10
C VAL A 671 -7.25 5.00 21.70
N ASP A 672 -6.17 4.84 20.96
CA ASP A 672 -6.21 4.28 19.61
C ASP A 672 -6.64 2.81 19.63
N ILE A 673 -7.13 2.30 18.49
CA ILE A 673 -7.67 0.95 18.37
C ILE A 673 -6.65 -0.15 18.72
N ASN A 674 -5.38 0.09 18.42
CA ASN A 674 -4.25 -0.80 18.70
C ASN A 674 -3.56 -0.51 20.04
N CYS A 675 -4.19 0.31 20.88
CA CYS A 675 -3.68 0.69 22.20
C CYS A 675 -4.65 0.25 23.30
N ALA A 676 -4.10 0.10 24.53
CA ALA A 676 -4.91 -0.18 25.70
C ALA A 676 -4.30 0.46 26.96
N VAL A 677 -5.17 0.83 27.91
CA VAL A 677 -4.79 1.30 29.24
C VAL A 677 -5.37 0.34 30.27
N VAL A 678 -4.51 -0.26 31.08
CA VAL A 678 -4.93 -1.33 32.00
C VAL A 678 -4.18 -1.26 33.31
N THR A 679 -4.89 -1.61 34.41
CA THR A 679 -4.31 -1.72 35.75
C THR A 679 -4.51 -3.13 36.26
N PRO A 680 -3.45 -3.95 36.38
CA PRO A 680 -3.51 -5.29 36.91
C PRO A 680 -4.04 -5.28 38.38
N ARG A 681 -4.82 -6.27 38.70
CA ARG A 681 -5.39 -6.40 40.04
C ARG A 681 -5.73 -7.86 40.40
N ALA A 682 -5.64 -8.18 41.67
CA ALA A 682 -6.11 -9.47 42.16
C ALA A 682 -7.64 -9.61 41.95
N PRO A 683 -8.13 -10.81 41.61
CA PRO A 683 -9.55 -11.06 41.49
C PRO A 683 -10.29 -10.88 42.84
N SER A 684 -11.61 -10.71 42.76
CA SER A 684 -12.44 -10.59 43.93
C SER A 684 -12.40 -11.89 44.78
N ALA A 685 -12.55 -11.74 46.08
CA ALA A 685 -12.61 -12.91 46.97
C ALA A 685 -13.82 -13.79 46.58
N GLY A 686 -13.58 -15.09 46.34
CA GLY A 686 -14.60 -16.05 45.90
C GLY A 686 -14.79 -16.15 44.41
N TYR A 687 -13.97 -15.45 43.59
CA TYR A 687 -13.91 -15.62 42.17
C TYR A 687 -13.46 -17.03 41.78
N GLN A 688 -14.20 -17.66 40.90
CA GLN A 688 -13.85 -18.93 40.26
C GLN A 688 -13.58 -18.65 38.79
N PRO A 689 -12.39 -18.94 38.28
CA PRO A 689 -12.05 -18.69 36.88
C PRO A 689 -12.88 -19.59 35.95
N PRO A 690 -13.05 -19.21 34.71
CA PRO A 690 -13.71 -20.05 33.71
C PRO A 690 -12.94 -21.34 33.50
N GLN A 691 -13.64 -22.41 33.14
CA GLN A 691 -13.04 -23.72 32.89
C GLN A 691 -13.83 -24.53 31.88
N LEU A 692 -13.19 -25.55 31.29
CA LEU A 692 -13.89 -26.52 30.46
C LEU A 692 -14.80 -27.40 31.30
N ALA A 693 -16.07 -27.54 30.90
CA ALA A 693 -17.03 -28.43 31.55
C ALA A 693 -16.90 -29.85 30.94
N GLY A 694 -16.25 -30.72 31.70
CA GLY A 694 -16.06 -32.11 31.26
C GLY A 694 -14.75 -32.31 30.53
N GLY A 695 -14.53 -32.50 29.44
CA GLY A 695 -13.34 -32.70 28.62
C GLY A 695 -13.62 -32.26 27.19
N ILE A 696 -12.65 -32.42 26.32
CA ILE A 696 -12.81 -32.24 24.90
C ILE A 696 -13.21 -33.60 24.30
N GLU A 697 -14.38 -33.65 23.67
CA GLU A 697 -14.87 -34.84 22.97
C GLU A 697 -14.36 -34.84 21.55
N HIS A 698 -13.65 -35.92 21.17
CA HIS A 698 -13.12 -36.10 19.81
C HIS A 698 -13.95 -37.16 19.08
N GLN A 699 -14.35 -36.82 17.86
CA GLN A 699 -15.04 -37.72 16.95
C GLN A 699 -14.31 -37.81 15.61
N GLY A 700 -13.54 -38.87 15.42
CA GLY A 700 -12.77 -39.12 14.21
C GLY A 700 -11.58 -40.03 14.47
N PRO A 701 -10.88 -40.47 13.43
CA PRO A 701 -9.75 -41.39 13.53
C PRO A 701 -8.39 -40.68 13.69
N GLY A 702 -8.32 -39.37 13.57
CA GLY A 702 -7.09 -38.58 13.69
C GLY A 702 -6.35 -38.79 14.98
N THR A 703 -5.04 -38.71 15.00
CA THR A 703 -4.18 -38.84 16.17
C THR A 703 -3.85 -37.50 16.82
N GLY A 704 -4.23 -36.41 16.18
CA GLY A 704 -4.07 -35.05 16.71
C GLY A 704 -5.01 -34.75 17.87
N HIS A 705 -4.78 -33.65 18.52
CA HIS A 705 -5.59 -33.12 19.63
C HIS A 705 -5.73 -31.63 19.56
N ILE A 706 -6.70 -31.09 20.27
CA ILE A 706 -6.83 -29.64 20.46
C ILE A 706 -6.65 -29.29 21.94
N GLU A 707 -6.11 -28.11 22.20
CA GLU A 707 -6.09 -27.52 23.55
C GLU A 707 -6.82 -26.18 23.47
N VAL A 708 -7.54 -25.82 24.54
CA VAL A 708 -8.30 -24.57 24.59
C VAL A 708 -7.76 -23.75 25.77
N GLU A 709 -7.19 -22.59 25.44
CA GLU A 709 -6.71 -21.63 26.43
C GLU A 709 -7.74 -20.51 26.60
N LEU A 710 -8.17 -20.30 27.86
CA LEU A 710 -9.17 -19.29 28.22
C LEU A 710 -8.45 -18.03 28.69
N LEU A 711 -8.56 -16.94 27.89
CA LEU A 711 -7.80 -15.70 28.06
C LEU A 711 -8.63 -14.59 28.71
N ASP A 712 -9.88 -14.42 28.28
CA ASP A 712 -10.76 -13.34 28.72
C ASP A 712 -12.08 -13.89 29.27
N ALA A 713 -12.21 -13.87 30.61
CA ALA A 713 -13.37 -14.38 31.27
C ALA A 713 -14.68 -13.62 30.98
N ASP A 714 -14.56 -12.33 30.61
CA ASP A 714 -15.71 -11.46 30.36
C ASP A 714 -16.24 -11.63 28.91
N ALA A 715 -15.39 -12.06 28.00
CA ALA A 715 -15.77 -12.36 26.63
C ALA A 715 -16.36 -13.77 26.46
N LEU A 716 -16.07 -14.70 27.36
CA LEU A 716 -16.54 -16.07 27.29
C LEU A 716 -18.04 -16.19 27.57
N GLN A 717 -18.76 -16.98 26.78
CA GLN A 717 -20.17 -17.29 27.00
C GLN A 717 -20.33 -18.47 27.97
N ASP A 718 -21.07 -18.25 29.09
CA ASP A 718 -21.32 -19.32 30.09
C ASP A 718 -22.21 -20.43 29.51
N ASN A 719 -21.80 -21.69 29.69
CA ASN A 719 -22.42 -22.90 29.19
C ASN A 719 -22.54 -22.97 27.66
N ALA A 720 -21.72 -22.22 26.92
CA ALA A 720 -21.64 -22.32 25.45
C ALA A 720 -20.85 -23.58 25.04
N THR A 721 -21.33 -24.23 24.01
CA THR A 721 -20.70 -25.41 23.41
C THR A 721 -20.12 -25.03 22.06
N TYR A 722 -18.88 -25.43 21.86
CA TYR A 722 -18.11 -25.17 20.65
C TYR A 722 -17.78 -26.46 19.95
N GLU A 723 -17.70 -26.39 18.63
CA GLU A 723 -17.32 -27.47 17.76
C GLU A 723 -16.24 -27.02 16.76
N VAL A 724 -15.12 -27.72 16.72
CA VAL A 724 -14.06 -27.57 15.73
C VAL A 724 -14.23 -28.64 14.69
N ILE A 725 -14.37 -28.28 13.42
CA ILE A 725 -14.65 -29.17 12.28
C ILE A 725 -13.50 -29.10 11.30
N PHE A 726 -12.91 -30.24 10.95
CA PHE A 726 -11.79 -30.30 10.03
C PHE A 726 -12.25 -30.58 8.59
N HIS A 727 -11.54 -29.95 7.63
CA HIS A 727 -11.75 -30.07 6.18
C HIS A 727 -10.48 -30.55 5.50
N ASP A 728 -10.54 -31.68 4.81
CA ASP A 728 -9.46 -32.17 3.96
C ASP A 728 -10.03 -32.90 2.75
N THR A 729 -9.92 -32.32 1.57
CA THR A 729 -10.38 -32.88 0.30
C THR A 729 -9.33 -33.75 -0.39
N SER A 730 -8.15 -33.93 0.20
CA SER A 730 -7.07 -34.72 -0.38
C SER A 730 -7.44 -36.20 -0.49
N ALA A 731 -6.84 -36.94 -1.46
CA ALA A 731 -7.19 -38.32 -1.76
C ALA A 731 -6.90 -39.29 -0.59
N PHE A 732 -5.98 -38.94 0.32
CA PHE A 732 -5.52 -39.81 1.41
C PHE A 732 -5.36 -39.10 2.75
N ALA A 733 -6.03 -38.00 2.96
CA ALA A 733 -5.89 -37.16 4.17
C ALA A 733 -4.41 -36.83 4.49
N LEU A 734 -3.70 -36.32 3.51
CA LEU A 734 -2.28 -36.01 3.58
C LEU A 734 -2.03 -34.56 3.08
N ASN A 735 -3.08 -33.74 3.06
CA ASN A 735 -2.98 -32.39 2.62
C ASN A 735 -2.38 -31.51 3.72
N ARG A 736 -1.29 -30.83 3.42
CA ARG A 736 -0.67 -29.83 4.31
C ARG A 736 -1.51 -28.56 4.45
N GLN A 737 -2.48 -28.38 3.56
CA GLN A 737 -3.45 -27.28 3.56
C GLN A 737 -4.81 -27.69 4.13
N ALA A 738 -4.87 -28.68 5.00
CA ALA A 738 -6.10 -28.97 5.73
C ALA A 738 -6.53 -27.75 6.53
N ALA A 739 -7.82 -27.45 6.46
CA ALA A 739 -8.41 -26.32 7.17
C ALA A 739 -9.36 -26.80 8.26
N PHE A 740 -9.77 -25.89 9.15
CA PHE A 740 -10.80 -26.15 10.13
C PHE A 740 -11.68 -24.93 10.40
N ASP A 741 -12.90 -25.20 10.81
CA ASP A 741 -13.84 -24.19 11.31
C ASP A 741 -13.96 -24.31 12.81
N CYS A 742 -14.23 -23.19 13.51
CA CYS A 742 -14.66 -23.19 14.91
C CYS A 742 -16.02 -22.53 15.03
N ILE A 743 -17.02 -23.27 15.50
CA ILE A 743 -18.41 -22.82 15.56
C ILE A 743 -18.88 -22.83 17.02
N ASN A 744 -19.46 -21.71 17.48
CA ASN A 744 -20.25 -21.71 18.70
C ASN A 744 -21.63 -22.31 18.38
N THR A 745 -21.85 -23.58 18.75
CA THR A 745 -23.08 -24.30 18.43
C THR A 745 -24.27 -23.85 19.28
N THR A 746 -24.03 -23.13 20.36
CA THR A 746 -25.10 -22.54 21.19
C THR A 746 -25.69 -21.29 20.58
N SER A 747 -24.88 -20.39 20.07
CA SER A 747 -25.29 -19.17 19.37
C SER A 747 -25.48 -19.37 17.86
N GLN A 748 -25.01 -20.47 17.29
CA GLN A 748 -24.94 -20.75 15.85
C GLN A 748 -24.07 -19.75 15.10
N THR A 749 -22.98 -19.29 15.70
CA THR A 749 -22.04 -18.33 15.13
C THR A 749 -20.78 -19.06 14.71
N ALA A 750 -20.35 -18.91 13.47
CA ALA A 750 -19.02 -19.28 13.03
C ALA A 750 -18.02 -18.25 13.60
N LEU A 751 -16.98 -18.72 14.25
CA LEU A 751 -15.95 -17.90 14.89
C LEU A 751 -14.66 -17.90 14.07
N LEU A 752 -14.35 -19.03 13.46
CA LEU A 752 -13.25 -19.24 12.53
C LEU A 752 -13.80 -20.04 11.34
N GLU A 753 -13.48 -19.64 10.12
CA GLU A 753 -13.89 -20.32 8.90
C GLU A 753 -12.68 -20.55 8.00
N GLY A 754 -12.42 -21.79 7.63
CA GLY A 754 -11.34 -22.16 6.72
C GLY A 754 -9.93 -21.89 7.24
N GLU A 755 -9.75 -21.84 8.57
CA GLU A 755 -8.45 -21.59 9.19
C GLU A 755 -7.45 -22.67 8.79
N GLN A 756 -6.31 -22.29 8.24
CA GLN A 756 -5.32 -23.22 7.70
C GLN A 756 -4.48 -23.87 8.80
N LEU A 757 -4.24 -25.17 8.66
CA LEU A 757 -3.28 -25.88 9.49
C LEU A 757 -1.87 -25.70 8.91
N GLU A 758 -1.13 -24.71 9.36
CA GLU A 758 0.27 -24.56 8.96
C GLU A 758 1.19 -25.60 9.63
N GLU A 759 2.33 -25.89 8.97
CA GLU A 759 3.29 -26.85 9.50
C GLU A 759 3.83 -26.39 10.88
N GLY A 760 3.30 -26.99 11.93
CA GLY A 760 3.91 -26.97 13.26
C GLY A 760 3.34 -25.99 14.30
N LEU A 761 2.49 -25.05 13.94
CA LEU A 761 1.94 -24.07 14.88
C LEU A 761 0.48 -23.75 14.55
N GLY A 762 -0.46 -24.51 15.13
CA GLY A 762 -1.87 -24.15 15.08
C GLY A 762 -2.18 -22.98 16.01
N ILE A 763 -1.76 -21.75 15.67
CA ILE A 763 -2.06 -20.55 16.44
C ILE A 763 -3.22 -19.85 15.77
N THR A 764 -4.38 -19.93 16.41
CA THR A 764 -5.58 -19.26 15.92
C THR A 764 -5.71 -17.86 16.50
N PRO A 765 -6.45 -16.96 15.85
CA PRO A 765 -6.92 -15.73 16.46
C PRO A 765 -7.68 -16.01 17.77
N VAL A 766 -7.70 -15.02 18.66
CA VAL A 766 -8.51 -15.10 19.87
C VAL A 766 -9.97 -14.87 19.52
N VAL A 767 -10.82 -15.85 19.77
CA VAL A 767 -12.26 -15.78 19.49
C VAL A 767 -13.06 -15.97 20.79
N GLU A 768 -14.03 -15.07 21.02
CA GLU A 768 -14.83 -15.07 22.26
C GLU A 768 -14.00 -15.25 23.54
N GLY A 769 -12.78 -14.66 23.58
CA GLY A 769 -11.89 -14.70 24.76
C GLY A 769 -11.14 -16.01 24.96
N MET A 770 -11.07 -16.88 23.96
CA MET A 770 -10.30 -18.14 23.98
C MET A 770 -9.42 -18.31 22.74
N VAL A 771 -8.39 -19.14 22.87
CA VAL A 771 -7.55 -19.64 21.78
C VAL A 771 -7.71 -21.14 21.66
N VAL A 772 -7.85 -21.63 20.45
CA VAL A 772 -7.89 -23.06 20.13
C VAL A 772 -6.56 -23.46 19.50
N HIS A 773 -5.72 -24.15 20.28
CA HIS A 773 -4.48 -24.71 19.77
C HIS A 773 -4.75 -26.06 19.11
N VAL A 774 -4.45 -26.19 17.85
CA VAL A 774 -4.58 -27.43 17.11
C VAL A 774 -3.21 -28.07 16.95
N SER A 775 -3.06 -29.32 17.35
CA SER A 775 -1.84 -30.10 17.21
C SER A 775 -2.15 -31.43 16.53
N GLY A 776 -1.53 -31.71 15.41
CA GLY A 776 -1.77 -32.93 14.65
C GLY A 776 -0.63 -33.27 13.70
N ASP A 777 -0.62 -34.52 13.25
CA ASP A 777 0.36 -34.98 12.29
C ASP A 777 -0.01 -34.54 10.86
N THR A 778 0.89 -33.88 10.18
CA THR A 778 0.76 -33.50 8.75
C THR A 778 1.17 -34.65 7.81
N ALA A 779 1.78 -35.69 8.32
CA ALA A 779 2.22 -36.85 7.57
C ALA A 779 1.89 -38.15 8.31
N CYS A 780 1.39 -39.14 7.56
CA CYS A 780 1.16 -40.47 8.12
C CYS A 780 2.45 -41.28 8.22
N GLN A 781 2.81 -41.69 9.41
CA GLN A 781 4.00 -42.52 9.72
C GLN A 781 3.61 -43.69 10.62
N VAL A 782 4.41 -44.75 10.58
CA VAL A 782 4.26 -45.86 11.51
C VAL A 782 4.79 -45.44 12.90
N ILE A 783 3.96 -45.62 13.93
CA ILE A 783 4.34 -45.35 15.31
C ILE A 783 5.01 -46.64 15.85
N GLU A 784 6.32 -46.71 15.71
CA GLU A 784 7.09 -47.92 16.07
C GLU A 784 6.92 -48.35 17.54
N ALA A 785 6.81 -47.38 18.44
CA ALA A 785 6.62 -47.66 19.89
C ALA A 785 5.29 -48.35 20.22
N GLU A 786 4.27 -48.20 19.36
CA GLU A 786 2.92 -48.75 19.51
C GLU A 786 2.64 -49.90 18.54
N THR A 787 3.60 -50.24 17.65
CA THR A 787 3.52 -51.30 16.68
C THR A 787 4.10 -52.58 17.24
N GLY A 788 3.32 -53.64 17.25
CA GLY A 788 3.79 -54.89 17.85
C GLY A 788 2.70 -55.97 17.98
N TRP A 789 3.05 -57.04 18.72
CA TRP A 789 2.14 -58.14 19.03
C TRP A 789 1.09 -57.68 20.05
N VAL A 790 -0.20 -57.74 19.65
CA VAL A 790 -1.34 -57.52 20.53
C VAL A 790 -1.73 -58.79 21.28
N LYS A 791 -1.58 -59.91 20.57
CA LYS A 791 -1.79 -61.26 21.09
C LYS A 791 -0.75 -62.20 20.52
N GLY A 792 -0.16 -63.06 21.33
CA GLY A 792 1.02 -63.89 21.06
C GLY A 792 2.25 -63.32 21.77
N ALA A 793 3.25 -64.15 21.99
CA ALA A 793 4.49 -63.78 22.66
C ALA A 793 5.68 -64.25 21.79
N HIS A 794 6.10 -63.39 20.89
CA HIS A 794 7.24 -63.67 20.03
C HIS A 794 8.41 -62.70 20.34
N SER A 795 9.64 -63.20 20.19
CA SER A 795 10.86 -62.43 20.33
C SER A 795 11.18 -61.59 19.08
N TRP A 796 10.42 -61.72 18.02
CA TRP A 796 10.52 -61.05 16.75
C TRP A 796 9.21 -60.33 16.40
N GLY A 797 9.23 -59.48 15.37
CA GLY A 797 8.06 -58.73 14.88
C GLY A 797 8.10 -58.52 13.40
N PHE A 798 7.24 -57.62 12.92
CA PHE A 798 7.26 -57.20 11.53
C PHE A 798 7.84 -55.77 11.47
N ARG A 799 8.77 -55.58 10.56
CA ARG A 799 9.13 -54.25 10.10
C ARG A 799 8.05 -53.77 9.13
N VAL A 800 7.40 -52.67 9.47
CA VAL A 800 6.35 -52.06 8.65
C VAL A 800 6.90 -50.89 7.90
N GLY A 801 6.67 -50.81 6.58
CA GLY A 801 7.21 -49.71 5.79
C GLY A 801 6.82 -49.79 4.31
N LYS A 802 7.49 -49.02 3.48
CA LYS A 802 7.30 -48.95 2.03
C LYS A 802 7.91 -50.17 1.34
N ASN A 803 7.19 -50.79 0.39
CA ASN A 803 7.76 -51.81 -0.47
C ASN A 803 8.68 -51.18 -1.53
N PRO A 804 10.00 -51.46 -1.54
CA PRO A 804 10.93 -50.85 -2.47
C PRO A 804 10.59 -51.13 -3.95
N SER A 805 10.08 -52.34 -4.25
CA SER A 805 9.71 -52.76 -5.60
C SER A 805 8.44 -52.13 -6.13
N LEU A 806 7.63 -51.53 -5.26
CA LEU A 806 6.36 -50.89 -5.56
C LEU A 806 6.36 -49.40 -5.17
N SER A 807 7.51 -48.82 -5.06
CA SER A 807 7.67 -47.44 -4.52
C SER A 807 6.87 -46.38 -5.29
N GLY A 808 6.68 -46.51 -6.59
CA GLY A 808 5.86 -45.58 -7.39
C GLY A 808 4.34 -45.71 -7.21
N ARG A 809 3.90 -46.72 -6.44
CA ARG A 809 2.48 -46.95 -6.10
C ARG A 809 2.19 -46.71 -4.61
N PHE A 810 3.22 -46.50 -3.82
CA PHE A 810 3.08 -46.36 -2.38
C PHE A 810 2.38 -45.04 -2.00
N VAL A 811 1.46 -45.13 -1.07
CA VAL A 811 0.83 -44.04 -0.36
C VAL A 811 0.91 -44.33 1.16
N PRO A 812 1.29 -43.37 1.99
CA PRO A 812 1.29 -43.52 3.43
C PRO A 812 -0.17 -43.50 3.95
N TYR A 813 -0.84 -44.64 3.88
CA TYR A 813 -2.25 -44.78 4.21
C TYR A 813 -2.50 -44.62 5.72
N PRO A 814 -3.32 -43.64 6.17
CA PRO A 814 -3.49 -43.29 7.59
C PRO A 814 -4.53 -44.22 8.27
N ALA A 815 -4.13 -45.45 8.55
CA ALA A 815 -4.96 -46.43 9.27
C ALA A 815 -4.10 -47.41 10.04
N ASP A 816 -4.66 -47.96 11.11
CA ASP A 816 -4.07 -49.05 11.86
C ASP A 816 -4.42 -50.35 11.19
N PHE A 817 -3.46 -51.24 11.08
CA PHE A 817 -3.65 -52.54 10.43
C PHE A 817 -3.28 -53.67 11.38
N GLU A 818 -4.07 -54.72 11.31
CA GLU A 818 -3.84 -55.94 12.05
C GLU A 818 -3.64 -57.13 11.10
N ILE A 819 -2.66 -57.97 11.41
CA ILE A 819 -2.54 -59.30 10.82
C ILE A 819 -2.94 -60.32 11.86
N SER A 820 -3.99 -61.08 11.60
CA SER A 820 -4.47 -62.18 12.41
C SER A 820 -4.15 -63.52 11.79
N PHE A 821 -3.61 -64.48 12.55
CA PHE A 821 -3.13 -65.76 12.06
C PHE A 821 -4.05 -66.92 12.49
N TYR A 822 -4.15 -67.96 11.60
CA TYR A 822 -5.07 -69.08 11.73
C TYR A 822 -4.37 -70.37 11.37
N ASP A 823 -4.93 -71.50 11.78
CA ASP A 823 -4.48 -72.88 11.48
C ASP A 823 -5.11 -73.47 10.17
N HIS A 824 -5.96 -72.69 9.51
CA HIS A 824 -6.63 -73.06 8.26
C HIS A 824 -6.62 -71.86 7.28
N ILE A 825 -6.92 -72.15 6.03
CA ILE A 825 -6.98 -71.10 5.00
C ILE A 825 -8.19 -70.20 5.30
N VAL A 826 -7.93 -68.91 5.45
CA VAL A 826 -8.94 -67.90 5.78
C VAL A 826 -9.05 -66.78 4.70
N ASP A 827 -8.05 -66.60 3.82
CA ASP A 827 -8.05 -65.58 2.77
C ASP A 827 -7.20 -66.04 1.57
N THR A 828 -7.16 -65.24 0.55
CA THR A 828 -6.37 -65.43 -0.66
C THR A 828 -5.79 -64.15 -1.18
N SER A 829 -4.47 -64.07 -1.38
CA SER A 829 -3.79 -62.90 -1.91
C SER A 829 -4.19 -62.54 -3.33
N LEU A 830 -4.01 -61.28 -3.74
CA LEU A 830 -4.29 -60.81 -5.11
C LEU A 830 -3.18 -61.22 -6.09
N ALA A 831 -3.59 -61.54 -7.34
CA ALA A 831 -2.72 -61.73 -8.49
C ALA A 831 -2.76 -60.51 -9.41
N LEU A 832 -2.16 -59.40 -8.99
CA LEU A 832 -2.24 -58.12 -9.73
C LEU A 832 -1.03 -57.83 -10.61
N LEU A 833 0.10 -58.52 -10.40
CA LEU A 833 1.36 -58.24 -11.10
C LEU A 833 1.81 -59.43 -11.92
N PHE A 834 2.62 -59.20 -12.97
CA PHE A 834 3.16 -60.23 -13.85
C PHE A 834 3.95 -61.27 -13.04
N GLY A 835 3.54 -62.54 -13.16
CA GLY A 835 4.19 -63.66 -12.48
C GLY A 835 3.78 -63.93 -11.02
N GLN A 836 2.92 -63.09 -10.44
CA GLN A 836 2.38 -63.33 -9.12
C GLN A 836 1.07 -64.10 -9.20
N THR A 837 0.97 -65.24 -8.54
CA THR A 837 -0.24 -66.01 -8.45
C THR A 837 -1.02 -65.73 -7.18
N ALA A 838 -2.34 -65.83 -7.25
CA ALA A 838 -3.15 -65.76 -6.05
C ALA A 838 -2.81 -66.94 -5.14
N THR A 839 -2.40 -66.72 -3.91
CA THR A 839 -1.96 -67.67 -2.94
C THR A 839 -2.98 -67.77 -1.77
N PRO A 840 -3.60 -68.93 -1.53
CA PRO A 840 -4.40 -69.15 -0.33
C PRO A 840 -3.51 -69.04 0.92
N VAL A 841 -3.94 -68.28 1.94
CA VAL A 841 -3.11 -67.95 3.13
C VAL A 841 -3.84 -68.26 4.43
N HIS A 842 -3.06 -68.43 5.51
CA HIS A 842 -3.55 -68.72 6.84
C HIS A 842 -3.53 -67.47 7.73
N PHE A 843 -3.66 -66.29 7.12
CA PHE A 843 -3.75 -65.03 7.82
C PHE A 843 -4.72 -64.09 7.09
N MET A 844 -5.21 -63.10 7.82
CA MET A 844 -6.11 -62.07 7.30
C MET A 844 -5.58 -60.70 7.67
N ILE A 845 -5.70 -59.72 6.77
CA ILE A 845 -5.36 -58.30 7.00
C ILE A 845 -6.66 -57.56 7.32
N TYR A 846 -6.64 -56.85 8.40
CA TYR A 846 -7.78 -56.08 8.87
C TYR A 846 -7.35 -54.59 9.07
N ASN A 847 -8.09 -53.65 8.52
CA ASN A 847 -7.96 -52.22 8.80
C ASN A 847 -8.81 -51.95 10.05
N ALA A 848 -8.16 -51.72 11.19
CA ALA A 848 -8.82 -51.54 12.46
C ALA A 848 -9.47 -50.14 12.56
N THR A 849 -8.96 -49.19 11.82
CA THR A 849 -9.52 -47.82 11.74
C THR A 849 -10.84 -47.77 10.98
N GLU A 850 -10.93 -48.51 9.85
CA GLU A 850 -12.10 -48.51 8.97
C GLU A 850 -13.00 -49.76 9.17
N ALA A 851 -12.64 -50.61 10.10
CA ALA A 851 -13.37 -51.84 10.48
C ALA A 851 -13.66 -52.76 9.28
N ARG A 852 -12.67 -52.99 8.39
CA ARG A 852 -12.83 -53.81 7.18
C ARG A 852 -11.60 -54.66 6.91
N THR A 853 -11.78 -55.76 6.18
CA THR A 853 -10.69 -56.58 5.63
C THR A 853 -10.03 -55.88 4.47
N MET A 854 -8.75 -56.13 4.25
CA MET A 854 -7.95 -55.49 3.22
C MET A 854 -7.48 -56.48 2.17
N ASP A 855 -7.51 -56.09 0.93
CA ASP A 855 -6.82 -56.78 -0.17
C ASP A 855 -5.30 -56.61 -0.03
N PHE A 856 -4.52 -57.62 -0.40
CA PHE A 856 -3.05 -57.61 -0.27
C PHE A 856 -2.34 -58.45 -1.32
N LEU A 857 -1.08 -58.12 -1.54
CA LEU A 857 -0.10 -58.94 -2.28
C LEU A 857 0.75 -59.73 -1.30
N PHE A 858 0.97 -60.99 -1.56
CA PHE A 858 1.83 -61.84 -0.73
C PHE A 858 3.10 -62.25 -1.49
N GLY A 859 4.23 -61.84 -0.96
CA GLY A 859 5.55 -62.21 -1.44
C GLY A 859 6.02 -63.44 -0.71
N ASP A 860 5.46 -64.59 -1.06
CA ASP A 860 5.73 -65.90 -0.52
C ASP A 860 6.99 -66.48 -1.17
N LYS A 861 8.10 -66.61 -0.48
CA LYS A 861 9.39 -67.06 -1.02
C LYS A 861 9.54 -68.57 -1.07
N ASP A 862 8.98 -69.30 -0.11
CA ASP A 862 9.05 -70.75 -0.02
C ASP A 862 7.81 -71.42 -0.57
N LYS A 863 6.77 -70.70 -0.96
CA LYS A 863 5.54 -71.12 -1.62
C LYS A 863 4.66 -72.07 -0.81
N ASP A 864 4.64 -71.88 0.48
CA ASP A 864 3.86 -72.76 1.38
C ASP A 864 2.53 -72.12 1.85
N GLY A 865 2.25 -70.89 1.51
CA GLY A 865 1.05 -70.14 1.87
C GLY A 865 1.00 -69.69 3.35
N LEU A 866 2.08 -69.87 4.09
CA LEU A 866 2.23 -69.43 5.48
C LEU A 866 3.17 -68.23 5.54
N PHE A 867 3.00 -67.39 6.57
CA PHE A 867 3.93 -66.25 6.75
C PHE A 867 5.20 -66.76 7.46
N SER A 868 6.32 -66.65 6.78
CA SER A 868 7.61 -67.19 7.23
C SER A 868 8.78 -66.24 7.00
N PRO A 869 10.00 -66.51 7.55
CA PRO A 869 11.16 -65.61 7.40
C PRO A 869 11.47 -65.35 5.96
N GLY A 870 11.50 -64.06 5.65
CA GLY A 870 11.81 -63.50 4.30
C GLY A 870 10.57 -63.19 3.44
N ASP A 871 9.38 -63.52 3.92
CA ASP A 871 8.13 -63.16 3.26
C ASP A 871 7.73 -61.73 3.53
N SER A 872 6.82 -61.20 2.71
CA SER A 872 6.27 -59.87 2.86
C SER A 872 4.80 -59.81 2.42
N VAL A 873 4.02 -59.04 3.13
CA VAL A 873 2.62 -58.75 2.78
C VAL A 873 2.48 -57.25 2.53
N THR A 874 2.06 -56.89 1.31
CA THR A 874 1.83 -55.50 0.93
C THR A 874 0.33 -55.23 0.81
N ILE A 875 -0.19 -54.33 1.59
CA ILE A 875 -1.60 -53.92 1.54
C ILE A 875 -1.87 -53.14 0.24
N VAL A 876 -2.99 -53.50 -0.40
CA VAL A 876 -3.44 -52.85 -1.65
C VAL A 876 -4.69 -52.01 -1.35
N VAL A 877 -4.70 -50.79 -1.90
CA VAL A 877 -5.75 -49.80 -1.65
C VAL A 877 -6.26 -49.18 -2.93
N GLY A 878 -7.41 -48.54 -2.88
CA GLY A 878 -8.01 -47.77 -3.95
C GLY A 878 -7.23 -46.53 -4.33
N LEU A 879 -7.86 -45.60 -5.05
CA LEU A 879 -7.27 -44.33 -5.47
C LEU A 879 -7.50 -43.23 -4.44
N ARG A 880 -8.48 -43.42 -3.55
CA ARG A 880 -8.77 -42.55 -2.42
C ARG A 880 -8.96 -43.37 -1.14
N LEU A 881 -8.94 -42.66 0.00
CA LEU A 881 -9.17 -43.21 1.31
C LEU A 881 -10.56 -43.89 1.35
N GLY A 882 -10.61 -45.14 1.87
CA GLY A 882 -11.85 -45.91 1.98
C GLY A 882 -12.43 -46.47 0.66
N GLU A 883 -11.93 -46.06 -0.50
CA GLU A 883 -12.43 -46.56 -1.78
C GLU A 883 -12.04 -48.01 -2.07
N PRO A 884 -12.91 -48.78 -2.75
CA PRO A 884 -12.58 -50.12 -3.25
C PRO A 884 -11.52 -50.07 -4.34
N LEU A 885 -10.93 -51.23 -4.67
CA LEU A 885 -9.96 -51.31 -5.74
C LEU A 885 -10.55 -50.84 -7.10
N PRO A 886 -9.80 -50.04 -7.85
CA PRO A 886 -10.28 -49.51 -9.13
C PRO A 886 -10.47 -50.59 -10.22
N THR A 887 -11.35 -50.32 -11.14
CA THR A 887 -11.48 -51.10 -12.35
C THR A 887 -10.98 -50.32 -13.56
N PRO A 888 -9.95 -50.71 -14.29
CA PRO A 888 -9.21 -51.99 -14.13
C PRO A 888 -8.28 -51.99 -12.90
N ARG A 889 -8.08 -53.16 -12.32
CA ARG A 889 -7.22 -53.34 -11.13
C ARG A 889 -5.77 -52.92 -11.35
N SER A 890 -5.32 -52.63 -12.54
CA SER A 890 -3.98 -52.11 -12.85
C SER A 890 -3.68 -50.70 -12.27
N LYS A 891 -4.70 -49.94 -11.86
CA LYS A 891 -4.54 -48.58 -11.29
C LYS A 891 -4.49 -48.53 -9.77
N PHE A 892 -4.31 -49.67 -9.06
CA PHE A 892 -4.23 -49.70 -7.62
C PHE A 892 -3.06 -48.91 -7.02
N LYS A 893 -3.20 -48.53 -5.75
CA LYS A 893 -2.12 -48.02 -4.90
C LYS A 893 -1.71 -49.06 -3.87
N THR A 894 -0.55 -48.92 -3.27
CA THR A 894 -0.10 -49.80 -2.16
C THR A 894 0.06 -48.94 -0.91
N ALA A 895 -0.36 -49.51 0.22
CA ALA A 895 -0.11 -48.93 1.52
C ALA A 895 1.12 -49.62 2.18
N TRP A 896 1.06 -49.84 3.45
CA TRP A 896 2.14 -50.40 4.24
C TRP A 896 2.41 -51.88 3.87
N THR A 897 3.71 -52.23 4.01
CA THR A 897 4.15 -53.64 3.79
C THR A 897 4.73 -54.13 5.13
N PHE A 898 4.28 -55.30 5.50
CA PHE A 898 4.83 -56.05 6.61
C PHE A 898 5.92 -56.98 6.10
N PHE A 899 7.14 -56.75 6.57
CA PHE A 899 8.30 -57.61 6.29
C PHE A 899 8.63 -58.40 7.53
N TYR A 900 8.79 -59.73 7.42
CA TYR A 900 9.26 -60.53 8.53
C TYR A 900 10.65 -60.04 8.96
N ASP A 901 10.76 -59.56 10.18
CA ASP A 901 12.00 -59.01 10.70
C ASP A 901 12.88 -60.11 11.29
N GLN A 902 13.95 -60.41 10.59
CA GLN A 902 14.94 -61.41 11.03
C GLN A 902 16.01 -60.86 12.00
N THR A 903 16.07 -59.58 12.26
CA THR A 903 17.11 -58.97 13.10
C THR A 903 16.99 -59.36 14.56
N ALA A 904 15.80 -59.80 15.03
CA ALA A 904 15.57 -60.23 16.39
C ALA A 904 15.91 -61.69 16.69
N GLY A 905 16.42 -62.46 15.69
CA GLY A 905 16.92 -63.81 15.88
C GLY A 905 15.87 -64.91 16.04
N GLY A 906 14.57 -64.61 15.88
CA GLY A 906 13.46 -65.60 15.89
C GLY A 906 13.29 -66.28 14.54
N SER A 907 12.96 -67.62 14.54
CA SER A 907 12.66 -68.40 13.35
C SER A 907 11.30 -69.10 13.41
N ASP A 908 10.57 -68.94 14.47
CA ASP A 908 9.24 -69.51 14.69
C ASP A 908 8.16 -68.80 13.89
N ARG A 909 7.18 -69.56 13.41
CA ARG A 909 6.04 -69.01 12.67
C ARG A 909 4.97 -68.49 13.64
N PRO A 910 4.12 -67.51 13.24
CA PRO A 910 2.97 -67.12 14.02
C PRO A 910 2.01 -68.32 14.24
N ALA A 911 1.46 -68.42 15.42
CA ALA A 911 0.49 -69.45 15.78
C ALA A 911 -0.96 -69.00 15.52
N SER A 912 -1.87 -69.93 15.39
CA SER A 912 -3.31 -69.65 15.29
C SER A 912 -3.79 -68.83 16.50
N GLY A 913 -4.41 -67.71 16.20
CA GLY A 913 -4.88 -66.74 17.21
C GLY A 913 -3.91 -65.58 17.57
N ASP A 914 -2.70 -65.61 17.01
CA ASP A 914 -1.78 -64.46 17.18
C ASP A 914 -2.27 -63.27 16.36
N ILE A 915 -2.02 -62.07 16.89
CA ILE A 915 -2.40 -60.77 16.25
C ILE A 915 -1.25 -59.78 16.40
N PHE A 916 -0.77 -59.31 15.27
CA PHE A 916 0.19 -58.19 15.18
C PHE A 916 -0.51 -56.94 14.69
N ARG A 917 -0.30 -55.81 15.33
CA ARG A 917 -0.88 -54.52 14.95
C ARG A 917 0.19 -53.52 14.55
N ALA A 918 0.00 -52.87 13.41
CA ALA A 918 0.75 -51.68 13.02
C ALA A 918 -0.10 -50.45 13.34
N ARG A 919 0.47 -49.56 14.16
CA ARG A 919 -0.15 -48.26 14.47
C ARG A 919 0.44 -47.17 13.60
N THR A 920 -0.41 -46.29 13.15
CA THR A 920 0.03 -45.13 12.30
C THR A 920 -0.43 -43.83 12.92
N SER A 921 0.37 -42.79 12.73
CA SER A 921 -0.14 -41.43 12.90
C SER A 921 -1.16 -41.13 11.80
N LYS A 922 -2.19 -40.41 12.17
CA LYS A 922 -3.31 -40.11 11.26
C LYS A 922 -3.59 -38.63 11.27
N PRO A 923 -3.33 -37.93 10.14
CA PRO A 923 -3.81 -36.58 9.96
C PRO A 923 -5.32 -36.47 10.12
N PHE A 924 -5.81 -35.27 10.43
CA PHE A 924 -7.25 -35.03 10.53
C PHE A 924 -7.95 -35.31 9.20
N ARG A 925 -9.16 -35.84 9.25
CA ARG A 925 -9.99 -36.15 8.08
C ARG A 925 -11.11 -35.15 7.91
N ASP A 926 -11.60 -35.06 6.69
CA ASP A 926 -12.79 -34.28 6.37
C ASP A 926 -14.00 -34.68 7.24
N GLY A 927 -14.63 -33.68 7.88
CA GLY A 927 -15.74 -33.90 8.80
C GLY A 927 -15.36 -34.44 10.19
N GLU A 928 -14.09 -34.53 10.53
CA GLU A 928 -13.64 -34.88 11.88
C GLU A 928 -13.89 -33.70 12.84
N THR A 929 -14.36 -33.99 14.06
CA THR A 929 -14.77 -32.93 14.97
C THR A 929 -14.23 -33.09 16.39
N PHE A 930 -14.01 -31.93 17.04
CA PHE A 930 -13.81 -31.82 18.50
C PHE A 930 -14.87 -30.91 19.07
N ARG A 931 -15.47 -31.35 20.20
CA ARG A 931 -16.53 -30.62 20.90
C ARG A 931 -16.15 -30.39 22.33
N PHE A 932 -16.36 -29.18 22.82
CA PHE A 932 -16.14 -28.80 24.21
C PHE A 932 -17.16 -27.76 24.69
N THR A 933 -17.35 -27.68 26.02
CA THR A 933 -18.27 -26.70 26.62
C THR A 933 -17.50 -25.87 27.64
N ILE A 934 -17.74 -24.56 27.65
CA ILE A 934 -17.12 -23.63 28.60
C ILE A 934 -18.07 -23.32 29.72
N GLN A 935 -17.60 -23.42 30.95
CA GLN A 935 -18.21 -22.86 32.13
C GLN A 935 -17.62 -21.48 32.41
N GLY A 936 -18.44 -20.43 32.30
CA GLY A 936 -18.01 -19.05 32.56
C GLY A 936 -17.55 -18.81 34.00
N ALA A 937 -16.88 -17.69 34.20
CA ALA A 937 -16.46 -17.26 35.51
C ALA A 937 -17.64 -17.09 36.48
N ARG A 938 -17.43 -17.39 37.78
CA ARG A 938 -18.48 -17.29 38.81
C ARG A 938 -17.97 -16.55 40.05
N GLU A 939 -18.83 -15.73 40.64
CA GLU A 939 -18.61 -15.19 41.97
C GLU A 939 -19.54 -15.89 42.99
N SER A 940 -19.02 -16.27 44.17
CA SER A 940 -19.85 -16.85 45.19
C SER A 940 -20.77 -15.80 45.83
N VAL A 941 -22.08 -15.99 45.69
CA VAL A 941 -23.11 -15.05 46.18
C VAL A 941 -23.02 -14.73 47.68
N SER A 942 -22.38 -15.62 48.51
CA SER A 942 -22.21 -15.41 49.94
C SER A 942 -21.24 -14.27 50.30
N GLN A 943 -20.35 -13.89 49.38
CA GLN A 943 -19.36 -12.83 49.66
C GLN A 943 -19.73 -11.49 49.01
N ALA A 944 -20.63 -11.49 48.01
CA ALA A 944 -21.17 -10.27 47.41
C ALA A 944 -22.05 -9.48 48.41
N SER A 945 -22.70 -10.17 49.36
CA SER A 945 -23.52 -9.53 50.40
C SER A 945 -22.71 -8.88 51.54
N GLU A 946 -21.48 -9.29 51.80
CA GLU A 946 -20.60 -8.67 52.79
C GLU A 946 -19.96 -7.37 52.27
N ARG A 947 -19.95 -7.12 50.97
CA ARG A 947 -19.47 -5.86 50.40
C ARG A 947 -20.50 -4.73 50.35
N LEU A 948 -21.78 -5.05 50.54
CA LEU A 948 -22.88 -4.11 50.59
C LEU A 948 -23.30 -3.70 52.00
N SER A 949 -22.73 -4.31 53.06
CA SER A 949 -22.82 -3.95 54.44
C SER A 949 -21.53 -3.22 54.92
#